data_a49aee31265a3b6b1de01e25e50179c1
#
_entry.id   a49aee31265a3b6b1de01e25e50179c1
#
_cell.length_a   1.000
_cell.length_b   1.000
_cell.length_c   1.000
_cell.angle_alpha   90.00
_cell.angle_beta   90.00
_cell.angle_gamma   90.00
#
_symmetry.space_group_name_H-M   'P 1'
#
loop_
_entity.id
_entity.type
_entity.pdbx_description
1 polymer ?
#
loop_
_entity_poly.entity_id
_entity_poly.type
_entity_poly.pdbx_seq_one_letter_code
_entity_poly.pdbx_strand_id
1 'polypeptide(L)'
;MKKPLAVVAALLLAVVAVRPMAAPPDPPFDGNVASVVWGARVESITGATPQGPSVKSPDAARVMLMPPYPGKTAFGMQNAGPTDVVISFFKHDTASIKSVSILSKPQVSGLKDVEVWASSNPTAAADTFTKLASGSLPLESNPFARPEITLTFDPVQARFVKIRLMSSHGGFGTGVAIHEIKVLEAAAPGYVSLVARHPEIAEPAFMAEATKALAAQPPVAATCKPAATTPLQPGNGESRKVLLVTSNYLNVAAGYIPFRIKTGSLPTTHTSKSEELRIFDRLETTLVVSDHAQPWMLADVDTVLMEQACDLRVMSERFKKALVAWVAAGHKLIIHDSDKCSDPKVMNYASWLPYKFTSDNPGALGKPGAALKVVENNWMAHTQRGRRGFVDAAAWVALSPPANELGDSNAVMEWGPGWCGNMVVRNANGIFGFVASYARHGRGLIIWDGLDVDMTSSKWMDIVHAQQLAQGFNADNLPCSVRIGSFAVTTEPRLVSRGVQPGQTYTYPLSLLSNIGYKGTVTLSAVPAANAPDVKPRFEPATVDVSSLQESTLTVTVPPGRAVQPFALEVKGTAADGKTNSLCLELGPVKAGELSVVSTLAPPTKTRKNLEIILDASGSMKTLLGKTSRWAVALETLDQALNGLPDDFSVGLRMYGHREPSTSPKTCTDSELVIPIRKLDRKAIIARASAFKPKGETPLVYSALQAPADLKAVGGGTVILITDGEESCKGDPVAAAAALKASGLDIRLNIVGFAIKNPKTQKDLAGFAQATGGLFYAAESGAALGDALMLAAVEKFPYTVYDSAGKAVFSSEAGSGSDELPPGTYKVVVKAGSKELVAPRVSIALGQQVTLTIAMKNGQLVLQ
;
A
#
# COMPACT_ATOMS: atom_id res chain seq x y z
N MET A 1 -71.52 35.43 -16.84
CA MET A 1 -72.02 35.50 -15.45
C MET A 1 -71.20 34.51 -14.63
N LYS A 2 -70.71 34.98 -13.52
CA LYS A 2 -69.99 34.27 -12.46
C LYS A 2 -68.66 33.61 -12.79
N LYS A 3 -67.55 34.32 -12.54
CA LYS A 3 -66.22 33.79 -12.24
C LYS A 3 -66.21 33.23 -10.80
N PRO A 4 -65.45 32.20 -10.53
CA PRO A 4 -64.96 31.96 -9.18
C PRO A 4 -63.48 32.40 -9.02
N LEU A 5 -63.17 33.11 -7.92
CA LEU A 5 -61.88 33.47 -7.38
C LEU A 5 -61.04 32.19 -7.09
N ALA A 6 -59.80 32.21 -7.61
CA ALA A 6 -58.77 31.28 -7.13
C ALA A 6 -57.99 31.98 -6.02
N VAL A 7 -58.07 31.45 -4.83
CA VAL A 7 -57.20 31.83 -3.69
C VAL A 7 -55.85 31.16 -3.89
N VAL A 8 -54.82 31.93 -4.16
CA VAL A 8 -53.42 31.47 -4.15
C VAL A 8 -52.93 31.52 -2.71
N ALA A 9 -52.86 30.37 -2.07
CA ALA A 9 -52.18 30.24 -0.80
C ALA A 9 -50.67 30.19 -1.07
N ALA A 10 -49.92 31.25 -0.79
CA ALA A 10 -48.48 31.28 -0.78
C ALA A 10 -48.00 30.56 0.48
N LEU A 11 -47.57 29.30 0.35
CA LEU A 11 -46.76 28.64 1.37
C LEU A 11 -45.33 29.25 1.33
N LEU A 12 -45.03 30.10 2.29
CA LEU A 12 -43.67 30.47 2.63
C LEU A 12 -43.02 29.23 3.25
N LEU A 13 -42.26 28.49 2.43
CA LEU A 13 -41.23 27.57 2.90
C LEU A 13 -40.11 28.41 3.53
N ALA A 14 -40.14 28.52 4.84
CA ALA A 14 -38.97 28.98 5.58
C ALA A 14 -37.84 27.94 5.38
N VAL A 15 -36.95 28.17 4.47
CA VAL A 15 -35.66 27.47 4.40
C VAL A 15 -34.92 27.86 5.67
N VAL A 16 -35.03 27.05 6.69
CA VAL A 16 -34.11 27.11 7.83
C VAL A 16 -32.75 26.71 7.26
N ALA A 17 -31.95 27.72 6.92
CA ALA A 17 -30.53 27.50 6.66
C ALA A 17 -29.92 26.91 7.93
N VAL A 18 -29.73 25.61 7.95
CA VAL A 18 -28.92 24.95 8.97
C VAL A 18 -27.52 25.57 8.82
N ARG A 19 -27.24 26.56 9.66
CA ARG A 19 -25.86 27.05 9.80
C ARG A 19 -25.01 25.84 10.14
N PRO A 20 -23.88 25.60 9.45
CA PRO A 20 -22.96 24.58 9.88
C PRO A 20 -22.62 24.88 11.34
N MET A 21 -22.87 23.93 12.23
CA MET A 21 -22.43 24.03 13.60
C MET A 21 -20.90 24.10 13.53
N ALA A 22 -20.35 25.22 13.97
CA ALA A 22 -18.91 25.30 14.21
C ALA A 22 -18.53 24.18 15.17
N ALA A 23 -17.40 23.50 14.91
CA ALA A 23 -16.86 22.56 15.88
C ALA A 23 -16.75 23.27 17.25
N PRO A 24 -17.09 22.60 18.34
CA PRO A 24 -16.98 23.23 19.65
C PRO A 24 -15.54 23.64 19.90
N PRO A 25 -15.28 24.81 20.49
CA PRO A 25 -13.93 25.18 20.90
C PRO A 25 -13.37 24.11 21.85
N ASP A 26 -12.06 23.87 21.79
CA ASP A 26 -11.41 22.97 22.74
C ASP A 26 -11.67 23.48 24.16
N PRO A 27 -12.02 22.57 25.08
CA PRO A 27 -12.29 22.98 26.45
C PRO A 27 -11.01 23.56 27.08
N PRO A 28 -11.11 24.58 27.94
CA PRO A 28 -9.97 25.00 28.75
C PRO A 28 -9.48 23.84 29.61
N PHE A 29 -8.17 23.82 29.94
CA PHE A 29 -7.63 22.82 30.85
C PHE A 29 -8.32 22.85 32.21
N ASP A 30 -9.03 21.79 32.55
CA ASP A 30 -9.83 21.63 33.76
C ASP A 30 -9.09 20.87 34.91
N GLY A 31 -7.79 20.60 34.72
CA GLY A 31 -6.99 19.78 35.64
C GLY A 31 -7.00 18.28 35.27
N ASN A 32 -7.75 17.83 34.28
CA ASN A 32 -7.79 16.44 33.86
C ASN A 32 -6.62 16.10 32.95
N VAL A 33 -5.55 15.54 33.50
CA VAL A 33 -4.35 15.12 32.75
C VAL A 33 -4.55 13.82 31.99
N ALA A 34 -5.63 13.07 32.22
CA ALA A 34 -5.96 11.86 31.45
C ALA A 34 -6.78 12.14 30.20
N SER A 35 -7.01 13.40 29.84
CA SER A 35 -7.71 13.74 28.61
C SER A 35 -6.81 13.58 27.40
N VAL A 36 -7.34 12.95 26.34
CA VAL A 36 -6.65 12.87 25.04
C VAL A 36 -6.38 14.25 24.44
N VAL A 37 -7.20 15.24 24.77
CA VAL A 37 -6.98 16.65 24.36
C VAL A 37 -5.63 17.15 24.85
N TRP A 38 -5.20 16.68 26.02
CA TRP A 38 -3.95 17.05 26.66
C TRP A 38 -2.86 15.99 26.55
N GLY A 39 -3.02 15.06 25.62
CA GLY A 39 -1.97 14.13 25.22
C GLY A 39 -1.92 12.81 25.98
N ALA A 40 -2.92 12.50 26.80
CA ALA A 40 -3.00 11.20 27.44
C ALA A 40 -3.26 10.07 26.44
N ARG A 41 -2.76 8.88 26.78
CA ARG A 41 -2.88 7.67 25.96
C ARG A 41 -3.31 6.49 26.83
N VAL A 42 -4.03 5.54 26.21
CA VAL A 42 -4.20 4.21 26.78
C VAL A 42 -3.03 3.36 26.30
N GLU A 43 -2.17 2.94 27.21
CA GLU A 43 -0.98 2.13 26.90
C GLU A 43 -1.34 0.67 26.69
N SER A 44 -2.21 0.14 27.54
CA SER A 44 -2.61 -1.25 27.48
C SER A 44 -3.97 -1.51 28.12
N ILE A 45 -4.63 -2.56 27.66
CA ILE A 45 -5.80 -3.18 28.30
C ILE A 45 -5.48 -4.66 28.44
N THR A 46 -5.49 -5.17 29.66
CA THR A 46 -5.23 -6.58 29.97
C THR A 46 -6.37 -7.18 30.74
N GLY A 47 -6.63 -8.48 30.58
CA GLY A 47 -7.72 -9.20 31.27
C GLY A 47 -9.10 -9.06 30.60
N ALA A 48 -9.20 -8.37 29.47
CA ALA A 48 -10.46 -8.24 28.75
C ALA A 48 -10.28 -8.33 27.23
N THR A 49 -11.36 -8.69 26.55
CA THR A 49 -11.50 -8.53 25.11
C THR A 49 -12.43 -7.35 24.85
N PRO A 50 -12.04 -6.34 24.07
CA PRO A 50 -12.95 -5.26 23.68
C PRO A 50 -14.17 -5.82 22.97
N GLN A 51 -15.36 -5.33 23.32
CA GLN A 51 -16.60 -5.69 22.66
C GLN A 51 -16.81 -4.82 21.43
N GLY A 52 -16.90 -5.47 20.29
CA GLY A 52 -17.15 -4.84 18.99
C GLY A 52 -16.35 -5.52 17.90
N PRO A 53 -16.81 -5.52 16.66
CA PRO A 53 -16.21 -6.33 15.59
C PRO A 53 -14.81 -5.90 15.19
N SER A 54 -14.25 -4.82 15.68
CA SER A 54 -13.15 -4.22 14.99
C SER A 54 -11.97 -3.69 15.78
N VAL A 55 -12.03 -3.55 17.09
CA VAL A 55 -10.98 -2.76 17.72
C VAL A 55 -10.37 -3.44 18.95
N LYS A 56 -9.42 -4.32 18.70
CA LYS A 56 -8.51 -4.88 19.71
C LYS A 56 -7.36 -3.91 20.06
N SER A 57 -7.55 -2.61 19.89
CA SER A 57 -6.47 -1.63 19.98
C SER A 57 -6.67 -0.67 21.14
N PRO A 58 -5.61 -0.32 21.88
CA PRO A 58 -5.61 0.80 22.82
C PRO A 58 -6.11 2.11 22.21
N ASP A 59 -5.97 2.27 20.89
CA ASP A 59 -6.41 3.47 20.18
C ASP A 59 -7.93 3.71 20.25
N ALA A 60 -8.74 2.66 20.18
CA ALA A 60 -10.19 2.80 20.34
C ALA A 60 -10.60 3.13 21.76
N ALA A 61 -9.83 2.68 22.73
CA ALA A 61 -10.06 2.97 24.13
C ALA A 61 -9.87 4.46 24.48
N ARG A 62 -9.26 5.26 23.57
CA ARG A 62 -9.18 6.71 23.73
C ARG A 62 -10.52 7.39 23.99
N VAL A 63 -11.61 6.78 23.50
CA VAL A 63 -12.97 7.31 23.78
C VAL A 63 -13.21 7.47 25.27
N MET A 64 -12.62 6.65 26.13
CA MET A 64 -12.73 6.78 27.59
C MET A 64 -11.98 8.01 28.13
N LEU A 65 -11.04 8.56 27.39
CA LEU A 65 -10.24 9.73 27.77
C LEU A 65 -10.73 11.02 27.11
N MET A 66 -11.83 10.96 26.34
CA MET A 66 -12.42 12.13 25.71
C MET A 66 -13.43 12.79 26.63
N PRO A 67 -13.55 14.14 26.60
CA PRO A 67 -14.64 14.86 27.24
C PRO A 67 -16.01 14.37 26.71
N PRO A 68 -17.10 14.54 27.46
CA PRO A 68 -18.44 14.23 26.97
C PRO A 68 -18.79 15.08 25.74
N TYR A 69 -19.36 14.42 24.72
CA TYR A 69 -19.91 15.10 23.53
C TYR A 69 -21.20 14.39 23.06
N PRO A 70 -22.09 15.05 22.30
CA PRO A 70 -23.29 14.45 21.79
C PRO A 70 -23.00 13.20 20.93
N GLY A 71 -23.61 12.08 21.24
CA GLY A 71 -23.40 10.82 20.52
C GLY A 71 -22.25 9.97 21.04
N LYS A 72 -21.46 10.44 22.01
CA LYS A 72 -20.40 9.64 22.64
C LYS A 72 -20.95 8.35 23.24
N THR A 73 -20.42 7.21 22.79
CA THR A 73 -20.75 5.87 23.31
C THR A 73 -19.74 5.42 24.36
N ALA A 74 -20.17 4.54 25.27
CA ALA A 74 -19.27 3.91 26.22
C ALA A 74 -18.38 2.89 25.51
N PHE A 75 -17.11 2.81 25.92
CA PHE A 75 -16.21 1.75 25.48
C PHE A 75 -16.49 0.47 26.27
N GLY A 76 -16.95 -0.57 25.57
CA GLY A 76 -17.28 -1.86 26.14
C GLY A 76 -16.10 -2.82 26.14
N MET A 77 -15.94 -3.54 27.25
CA MET A 77 -14.90 -4.56 27.45
C MET A 77 -15.56 -5.82 27.98
N GLN A 78 -15.42 -6.94 27.26
CA GLN A 78 -15.84 -8.25 27.77
C GLN A 78 -14.67 -8.85 28.58
N ASN A 79 -14.94 -9.19 29.81
CA ASN A 79 -13.92 -9.70 30.71
C ASN A 79 -14.32 -11.05 31.31
N ALA A 80 -13.32 -11.90 31.50
CA ALA A 80 -13.43 -13.14 32.27
C ALA A 80 -12.90 -13.01 33.69
N GLY A 81 -12.41 -11.84 34.06
CA GLY A 81 -11.79 -11.50 35.33
C GLY A 81 -11.49 -9.99 35.42
N PRO A 82 -10.73 -9.54 36.40
CA PRO A 82 -10.33 -8.15 36.51
C PRO A 82 -9.62 -7.65 35.25
N THR A 83 -9.98 -6.42 34.83
CA THR A 83 -9.43 -5.77 33.66
C THR A 83 -8.58 -4.59 34.06
N ASP A 84 -7.33 -4.55 33.63
CA ASP A 84 -6.44 -3.41 33.86
C ASP A 84 -6.41 -2.51 32.62
N VAL A 85 -6.73 -1.24 32.81
CA VAL A 85 -6.58 -0.16 31.85
C VAL A 85 -5.41 0.71 32.31
N VAL A 86 -4.32 0.74 31.56
CA VAL A 86 -3.15 1.57 31.90
C VAL A 86 -3.16 2.81 31.04
N ILE A 87 -3.08 3.97 31.66
CA ILE A 87 -3.11 5.30 31.06
C ILE A 87 -1.78 5.98 31.35
N SER A 88 -1.18 6.60 30.34
CA SER A 88 -0.02 7.49 30.47
C SER A 88 -0.41 8.92 30.17
N PHE A 89 0.40 9.85 30.65
CA PHE A 89 0.30 11.26 30.35
C PHE A 89 1.22 11.63 29.17
N PHE A 90 1.11 12.87 28.69
CA PHE A 90 1.86 13.34 27.53
C PHE A 90 3.37 13.07 27.67
N LYS A 91 3.95 12.44 26.66
CA LYS A 91 5.37 12.03 26.62
C LYS A 91 5.83 11.18 27.80
N HIS A 92 4.90 10.51 28.46
CA HIS A 92 5.17 9.77 29.70
C HIS A 92 5.81 10.66 30.77
N ASP A 93 5.49 11.97 30.81
CA ASP A 93 5.93 12.83 31.88
C ASP A 93 5.08 12.65 33.14
N THR A 94 5.58 13.08 34.26
CA THR A 94 4.93 12.92 35.57
C THR A 94 3.91 14.04 35.83
N ALA A 95 2.81 13.70 36.51
CA ALA A 95 1.87 14.65 37.03
C ALA A 95 1.65 14.38 38.55
N SER A 96 1.42 15.41 39.32
CA SER A 96 0.95 15.27 40.69
C SER A 96 -0.56 15.07 40.68
N ILE A 97 -1.03 13.86 40.99
CA ILE A 97 -2.45 13.51 40.89
C ILE A 97 -3.08 13.32 42.26
N LYS A 98 -4.38 13.64 42.39
CA LYS A 98 -5.11 13.59 43.67
C LYS A 98 -6.43 12.84 43.64
N SER A 99 -6.97 12.59 42.43
CA SER A 99 -8.23 11.86 42.29
C SER A 99 -8.39 11.26 40.91
N VAL A 100 -9.22 10.21 40.83
CA VAL A 100 -9.67 9.58 39.63
C VAL A 100 -11.19 9.51 39.64
N SER A 101 -11.85 10.02 38.59
CA SER A 101 -13.28 9.86 38.37
C SER A 101 -13.55 8.93 37.20
N ILE A 102 -14.49 8.04 37.34
CA ILE A 102 -14.90 7.07 36.34
C ILE A 102 -16.41 7.18 36.13
N LEU A 103 -16.79 7.55 34.92
CA LEU A 103 -18.18 7.61 34.49
C LEU A 103 -18.51 6.30 33.78
N SER A 104 -19.35 5.48 34.36
CA SER A 104 -19.73 4.15 33.93
C SER A 104 -21.06 4.16 33.16
N LYS A 105 -21.30 3.09 32.40
CA LYS A 105 -22.62 2.80 31.87
C LYS A 105 -23.53 2.29 33.00
N PRO A 106 -24.85 2.56 32.99
CA PRO A 106 -25.81 1.99 33.95
C PRO A 106 -26.10 0.51 33.64
N GLN A 107 -26.93 -0.11 34.46
CA GLN A 107 -27.42 -1.48 34.36
C GLN A 107 -26.33 -2.55 34.56
N VAL A 108 -26.55 -3.76 34.06
CA VAL A 108 -25.69 -4.93 34.29
C VAL A 108 -24.29 -4.78 33.74
N SER A 109 -24.07 -4.01 32.70
CA SER A 109 -22.74 -3.70 32.15
C SER A 109 -22.06 -2.53 32.83
N GLY A 110 -22.67 -1.99 33.90
CA GLY A 110 -22.06 -0.96 34.72
C GLY A 110 -20.93 -1.48 35.60
N LEU A 111 -19.94 -0.64 35.82
CA LEU A 111 -18.85 -0.91 36.75
C LEU A 111 -19.41 -1.08 38.15
N LYS A 112 -18.95 -2.10 38.87
CA LYS A 112 -19.27 -2.31 40.28
C LYS A 112 -18.08 -1.98 41.17
N ASP A 113 -17.04 -2.78 41.14
CA ASP A 113 -15.88 -2.63 41.99
C ASP A 113 -14.66 -2.17 41.20
N VAL A 114 -13.88 -1.21 41.75
CA VAL A 114 -12.72 -0.64 41.05
C VAL A 114 -11.58 -0.32 42.02
N GLU A 115 -10.36 -0.45 41.51
CA GLU A 115 -9.15 -0.02 42.17
C GLU A 115 -8.36 0.94 41.30
N VAL A 116 -7.73 1.91 41.92
CA VAL A 116 -6.81 2.87 41.27
C VAL A 116 -5.41 2.61 41.76
N TRP A 117 -4.48 2.49 40.81
CA TRP A 117 -3.07 2.27 41.06
C TRP A 117 -2.26 3.30 40.27
N ALA A 118 -1.09 3.70 40.78
CA ALA A 118 -0.21 4.60 40.05
C ALA A 118 1.25 4.14 40.11
N SER A 119 2.02 4.57 39.08
CA SER A 119 3.46 4.37 39.02
C SER A 119 4.16 5.62 38.49
N SER A 120 5.25 5.99 39.13
CA SER A 120 6.18 7.03 38.64
C SER A 120 7.37 6.45 37.87
N ASN A 121 7.45 5.12 37.75
CA ASN A 121 8.53 4.44 37.05
C ASN A 121 8.55 4.83 35.56
N PRO A 122 9.71 4.89 34.89
CA PRO A 122 9.81 5.14 33.46
C PRO A 122 9.08 4.10 32.57
N THR A 123 8.83 2.90 33.10
CA THR A 123 8.10 1.82 32.41
C THR A 123 6.81 1.48 33.14
N ALA A 124 5.80 1.02 32.42
CA ALA A 124 4.53 0.57 32.99
C ALA A 124 4.59 -0.90 33.48
N ALA A 125 5.73 -1.35 33.99
CA ALA A 125 5.87 -2.72 34.49
C ALA A 125 4.91 -3.00 35.66
N ALA A 126 4.29 -4.19 35.66
CA ALA A 126 3.18 -4.52 36.54
C ALA A 126 3.52 -4.41 38.05
N ASP A 127 4.76 -4.68 38.42
CA ASP A 127 5.31 -4.65 39.77
C ASP A 127 5.63 -3.23 40.28
N THR A 128 5.57 -2.23 39.43
CA THR A 128 5.89 -0.82 39.75
C THR A 128 4.69 -0.03 40.26
N PHE A 129 3.49 -0.59 40.16
CA PHE A 129 2.27 0.11 40.57
C PHE A 129 1.94 -0.06 42.03
N THR A 130 1.63 1.08 42.68
CA THR A 130 1.16 1.13 44.05
C THR A 130 -0.34 1.42 44.06
N LYS A 131 -1.12 0.69 44.86
CA LYS A 131 -2.55 0.93 45.03
C LYS A 131 -2.79 2.23 45.80
N LEU A 132 -3.63 3.11 45.26
CA LEU A 132 -3.97 4.40 45.86
C LEU A 132 -5.35 4.40 46.53
N ALA A 133 -6.33 3.82 45.85
CA ALA A 133 -7.73 3.82 46.33
C ALA A 133 -8.51 2.65 45.75
N SER A 134 -9.66 2.36 46.35
CA SER A 134 -10.67 1.44 45.81
C SER A 134 -12.07 1.90 46.19
N GLY A 135 -13.06 1.48 45.43
CA GLY A 135 -14.44 1.81 45.67
C GLY A 135 -15.43 0.97 44.88
N SER A 136 -16.70 1.17 45.18
CA SER A 136 -17.79 0.44 44.54
C SER A 136 -18.91 1.40 44.13
N LEU A 137 -19.49 1.17 42.95
CA LEU A 137 -20.71 1.86 42.50
C LEU A 137 -21.93 1.00 42.80
N PRO A 138 -23.05 1.61 43.22
CA PRO A 138 -24.32 0.90 43.31
C PRO A 138 -24.88 0.58 41.95
N LEU A 139 -25.74 -0.44 41.83
CA LEU A 139 -26.48 -0.76 40.63
C LEU A 139 -27.42 0.38 40.28
N GLU A 140 -27.24 0.98 39.12
CA GLU A 140 -28.15 1.96 38.55
C GLU A 140 -29.09 1.32 37.50
N SER A 141 -30.35 1.30 37.74
CA SER A 141 -31.36 0.68 36.90
C SER A 141 -31.88 1.58 35.78
N ASN A 142 -31.74 2.91 35.92
CA ASN A 142 -32.17 3.85 34.91
C ASN A 142 -31.19 3.80 33.70
N PRO A 143 -31.65 3.41 32.51
CA PRO A 143 -30.80 3.25 31.36
C PRO A 143 -30.19 4.56 30.82
N PHE A 144 -30.72 5.68 31.24
CA PHE A 144 -30.26 7.02 30.85
C PHE A 144 -29.36 7.68 31.90
N ALA A 145 -29.19 7.08 33.07
CA ALA A 145 -28.30 7.57 34.09
C ALA A 145 -26.84 7.35 33.67
N ARG A 146 -25.95 8.14 34.27
CA ARG A 146 -24.51 8.04 34.09
C ARG A 146 -23.85 7.95 35.46
N PRO A 147 -23.82 6.76 36.08
CA PRO A 147 -23.25 6.58 37.39
C PRO A 147 -21.74 6.90 37.36
N GLU A 148 -21.30 7.71 38.35
CA GLU A 148 -19.93 8.15 38.48
C GLU A 148 -19.38 7.81 39.87
N ILE A 149 -18.13 7.38 39.90
CA ILE A 149 -17.37 7.25 41.14
C ILE A 149 -16.13 8.15 41.09
N THR A 150 -15.88 8.91 42.12
CA THR A 150 -14.65 9.67 42.31
C THR A 150 -13.89 9.12 43.49
N LEU A 151 -12.68 8.66 43.27
CA LEU A 151 -11.75 8.15 44.25
C LEU A 151 -10.66 9.18 44.50
N THR A 152 -10.59 9.66 45.74
CA THR A 152 -9.62 10.67 46.18
C THR A 152 -8.52 10.02 47.02
N PHE A 153 -7.33 10.58 46.96
CA PHE A 153 -6.15 10.09 47.66
C PHE A 153 -5.17 11.27 47.93
N ASP A 154 -4.20 11.08 48.78
CA ASP A 154 -3.15 12.07 48.95
C ASP A 154 -2.38 12.27 47.63
N PRO A 155 -1.94 13.51 47.34
CA PRO A 155 -1.23 13.80 46.09
C PRO A 155 -0.02 12.94 45.89
N VAL A 156 0.05 12.23 44.76
CA VAL A 156 1.17 11.38 44.37
C VAL A 156 1.73 11.77 43.02
N GLN A 157 3.03 11.60 42.83
CA GLN A 157 3.65 11.76 41.54
C GLN A 157 3.40 10.47 40.71
N ALA A 158 2.79 10.60 39.56
CA ALA A 158 2.48 9.49 38.68
C ALA A 158 2.88 9.79 37.23
N ARG A 159 3.39 8.79 36.56
CA ARG A 159 3.66 8.74 35.11
C ARG A 159 2.61 7.89 34.42
N PHE A 160 2.18 6.86 35.11
CA PHE A 160 1.12 5.96 34.68
C PHE A 160 0.06 5.81 35.76
N VAL A 161 -1.20 5.72 35.32
CA VAL A 161 -2.33 5.35 36.17
C VAL A 161 -2.93 4.07 35.64
N LYS A 162 -3.10 3.07 36.52
CA LYS A 162 -3.75 1.81 36.22
C LYS A 162 -5.12 1.79 36.89
N ILE A 163 -6.17 1.70 36.12
CA ILE A 163 -7.54 1.48 36.54
C ILE A 163 -7.83 0.00 36.47
N ARG A 164 -7.98 -0.66 37.61
CA ARG A 164 -8.35 -2.07 37.65
C ARG A 164 -9.83 -2.19 37.87
N LEU A 165 -10.56 -2.59 36.83
CA LEU A 165 -11.99 -2.84 36.82
C LEU A 165 -12.20 -4.25 37.37
N MET A 166 -12.60 -4.34 38.66
CA MET A 166 -12.62 -5.60 39.40
C MET A 166 -13.86 -6.45 39.10
N SER A 167 -15.02 -5.79 38.89
CA SER A 167 -16.27 -6.48 38.58
C SER A 167 -17.29 -5.55 37.91
N SER A 168 -18.26 -6.13 37.21
CA SER A 168 -19.49 -5.46 36.75
C SER A 168 -20.69 -5.96 37.53
N HIS A 169 -21.83 -5.26 37.46
CA HIS A 169 -23.07 -5.67 38.12
C HIS A 169 -23.66 -6.96 37.54
N GLY A 170 -23.37 -7.28 36.28
CA GLY A 170 -23.77 -8.53 35.63
C GLY A 170 -22.77 -9.68 35.83
N GLY A 171 -21.67 -9.44 36.53
CA GLY A 171 -20.59 -10.41 36.71
C GLY A 171 -19.70 -10.61 35.50
N PHE A 172 -18.75 -11.53 35.61
CA PHE A 172 -17.84 -11.89 34.53
C PHE A 172 -18.64 -12.47 33.34
N GLY A 173 -18.28 -12.05 32.13
CA GLY A 173 -18.97 -12.43 30.91
C GLY A 173 -19.99 -11.41 30.39
N THR A 174 -20.54 -10.56 31.27
CA THR A 174 -21.44 -9.47 30.87
C THR A 174 -20.66 -8.26 30.31
N GLY A 175 -19.40 -8.12 30.70
CA GLY A 175 -18.53 -7.02 30.34
C GLY A 175 -18.75 -5.77 31.19
N VAL A 176 -17.83 -4.82 31.03
CA VAL A 176 -17.87 -3.49 31.63
C VAL A 176 -17.82 -2.43 30.51
N ALA A 177 -18.62 -1.39 30.63
CA ALA A 177 -18.61 -0.29 29.69
C ALA A 177 -18.39 1.06 30.41
N ILE A 178 -17.36 1.78 29.97
CA ILE A 178 -16.89 3.04 30.53
C ILE A 178 -17.14 4.19 29.56
N HIS A 179 -17.77 5.25 30.01
CA HIS A 179 -17.98 6.47 29.25
C HIS A 179 -16.76 7.41 29.32
N GLU A 180 -16.19 7.59 30.53
CA GLU A 180 -15.09 8.52 30.73
C GLU A 180 -14.25 8.15 31.96
N ILE A 181 -12.95 8.40 31.84
CA ILE A 181 -11.98 8.35 32.92
C ILE A 181 -11.32 9.71 33.02
N LYS A 182 -11.33 10.34 34.21
CA LYS A 182 -10.60 11.56 34.48
C LYS A 182 -9.55 11.30 35.57
N VAL A 183 -8.39 11.91 35.43
CA VAL A 183 -7.34 11.94 36.42
C VAL A 183 -7.00 13.42 36.73
N LEU A 184 -7.30 13.88 37.93
CA LEU A 184 -7.15 15.29 38.24
C LEU A 184 -5.80 15.56 38.90
N GLU A 185 -5.12 16.59 38.42
CA GLU A 185 -3.90 17.12 39.06
C GLU A 185 -4.18 17.74 40.40
N ALA A 186 -3.20 17.62 41.29
CA ALA A 186 -3.16 18.35 42.58
C ALA A 186 -2.47 19.68 42.36
N ALA A 187 -3.20 20.78 42.46
CA ALA A 187 -2.61 22.10 42.49
C ALA A 187 -1.98 22.34 43.89
N ALA A 188 -0.69 22.58 43.92
CA ALA A 188 0.04 22.99 45.12
C ALA A 188 0.79 24.30 44.85
N PRO A 189 1.10 25.12 45.85
CA PRO A 189 1.90 26.32 45.66
C PRO A 189 3.23 25.98 44.96
N GLY A 190 3.51 26.64 43.85
CA GLY A 190 4.71 26.41 43.04
C GLY A 190 4.66 25.20 42.10
N TYR A 191 3.59 24.41 42.09
CA TYR A 191 3.43 23.33 41.13
C TYR A 191 3.03 23.86 39.72
N VAL A 192 3.80 23.48 38.71
CA VAL A 192 3.49 23.80 37.33
C VAL A 192 2.78 22.58 36.72
N SER A 193 1.56 22.78 36.20
CA SER A 193 0.76 21.69 35.63
C SER A 193 1.48 21.01 34.45
N LEU A 194 1.14 19.74 34.18
CA LEU A 194 1.68 18.99 33.04
C LEU A 194 1.50 19.77 31.74
N VAL A 195 0.30 20.30 31.50
CA VAL A 195 -0.02 21.03 30.26
C VAL A 195 0.78 22.32 30.15
N ALA A 196 1.01 23.03 31.26
CA ALA A 196 1.84 24.24 31.26
C ALA A 196 3.33 23.96 30.99
N ARG A 197 3.81 22.76 31.37
CA ARG A 197 5.18 22.32 31.07
C ARG A 197 5.36 21.89 29.61
N HIS A 198 4.27 21.62 28.88
CA HIS A 198 4.24 21.11 27.53
C HIS A 198 3.40 21.98 26.60
N PRO A 199 3.82 23.22 26.30
CA PRO A 199 3.08 24.12 25.43
C PRO A 199 2.89 23.55 24.02
N GLU A 200 3.75 22.63 23.57
CA GLU A 200 3.64 21.94 22.30
C GLU A 200 2.39 21.06 22.15
N ILE A 201 1.68 20.74 23.22
CA ILE A 201 0.38 20.09 23.15
C ILE A 201 -0.62 20.98 22.40
N ALA A 202 -0.59 22.28 22.69
CA ALA A 202 -1.49 23.26 22.09
C ALA A 202 -0.90 23.86 20.79
N GLU A 203 0.40 24.09 20.77
CA GLU A 203 1.10 24.77 19.66
C GLU A 203 2.38 24.00 19.27
N PRO A 204 2.25 22.95 18.46
CA PRO A 204 3.38 22.15 18.01
C PRO A 204 4.42 22.97 17.24
N ALA A 205 5.70 22.60 17.37
CA ALA A 205 6.85 23.33 16.78
C ALA A 205 6.75 23.53 15.27
N PHE A 206 6.13 22.64 14.54
CA PHE A 206 5.96 22.73 13.09
C PHE A 206 5.13 23.97 12.65
N MET A 207 4.36 24.57 13.52
CA MET A 207 3.60 25.80 13.23
C MET A 207 4.52 26.96 12.81
N ALA A 208 5.66 27.11 13.48
CA ALA A 208 6.66 28.12 13.13
C ALA A 208 7.38 27.80 11.80
N GLU A 209 7.65 26.52 11.53
CA GLU A 209 8.23 26.06 10.27
C GLU A 209 7.28 26.26 9.10
N ALA A 210 5.98 26.03 9.28
CA ALA A 210 4.95 26.28 8.28
C ALA A 210 4.95 27.73 7.80
N THR A 211 5.03 28.68 8.72
CA THR A 211 5.06 30.11 8.39
C THR A 211 6.25 30.45 7.48
N LYS A 212 7.43 29.91 7.78
CA LYS A 212 8.63 30.10 6.96
C LYS A 212 8.47 29.45 5.58
N ALA A 213 7.94 28.22 5.53
CA ALA A 213 7.74 27.48 4.29
C ALA A 213 6.73 28.16 3.37
N LEU A 214 5.65 28.69 3.90
CA LEU A 214 4.64 29.43 3.11
C LEU A 214 5.19 30.76 2.59
N ALA A 215 5.98 31.48 3.39
CA ALA A 215 6.64 32.71 2.94
C ALA A 215 7.66 32.45 1.81
N ALA A 216 8.29 31.27 1.81
CA ALA A 216 9.25 30.85 0.79
C ALA A 216 8.60 30.16 -0.42
N GLN A 217 7.30 29.82 -0.35
CA GLN A 217 6.62 29.13 -1.45
C GLN A 217 6.50 30.07 -2.66
N PRO A 218 7.07 29.70 -3.80
CA PRO A 218 6.86 30.47 -5.01
C PRO A 218 5.36 30.44 -5.36
N PRO A 219 4.83 31.53 -5.93
CA PRO A 219 3.45 31.52 -6.42
C PRO A 219 3.28 30.33 -7.37
N VAL A 220 2.11 29.69 -7.35
CA VAL A 220 1.78 28.62 -8.29
C VAL A 220 2.04 29.16 -9.69
N ALA A 221 3.12 28.69 -10.31
CA ALA A 221 3.59 29.30 -11.54
C ALA A 221 2.51 29.20 -12.61
N ALA A 222 2.06 30.35 -13.09
CA ALA A 222 1.17 30.44 -14.25
C ALA A 222 1.85 29.96 -15.54
N THR A 223 3.16 29.74 -15.51
CA THR A 223 3.98 29.43 -16.67
C THR A 223 4.47 27.99 -16.61
N CYS A 224 4.34 27.32 -17.75
CA CYS A 224 4.97 26.03 -18.02
C CYS A 224 6.50 26.21 -17.95
N LYS A 225 7.15 25.57 -17.01
CA LYS A 225 8.60 25.53 -16.88
C LYS A 225 9.06 24.09 -16.87
N PRO A 226 10.21 23.76 -17.46
CA PRO A 226 10.79 22.43 -17.30
C PRO A 226 10.94 22.12 -15.82
N ALA A 227 10.64 20.88 -15.43
CA ALA A 227 10.92 20.42 -14.08
C ALA A 227 12.41 20.61 -13.78
N ALA A 228 12.75 20.98 -12.57
CA ALA A 228 14.13 21.03 -12.16
C ALA A 228 14.75 19.64 -12.31
N THR A 229 15.96 19.59 -12.86
CA THR A 229 16.66 18.34 -13.22
C THR A 229 17.12 17.50 -12.03
N THR A 230 16.86 17.94 -10.79
CA THR A 230 17.22 17.20 -9.58
C THR A 230 16.24 16.07 -9.38
N PRO A 231 16.65 14.80 -9.52
CA PRO A 231 15.77 13.67 -9.26
C PRO A 231 15.24 13.74 -7.83
N LEU A 232 13.97 13.34 -7.64
CA LEU A 232 13.46 13.09 -6.30
C LEU A 232 14.33 12.02 -5.64
N GLN A 233 14.88 12.35 -4.46
CA GLN A 233 15.68 11.37 -3.71
C GLN A 233 14.73 10.28 -3.21
N PRO A 234 15.05 8.99 -3.43
CA PRO A 234 14.26 7.92 -2.86
C PRO A 234 14.14 8.07 -1.34
N GLY A 235 12.94 7.98 -0.82
CA GLY A 235 12.68 8.02 0.63
C GLY A 235 12.17 9.34 1.18
N ASN A 236 12.34 10.46 0.49
CA ASN A 236 11.73 11.72 0.93
C ASN A 236 10.21 11.68 0.74
N GLY A 237 9.45 11.82 1.84
CA GLY A 237 8.00 11.83 1.84
C GLY A 237 7.34 10.46 1.70
N GLU A 238 8.09 9.34 1.70
CA GLU A 238 7.50 8.02 1.84
C GLU A 238 6.84 7.87 3.20
N SER A 239 5.61 7.40 3.21
CA SER A 239 4.86 7.20 4.46
C SER A 239 5.44 6.06 5.27
N ARG A 240 5.65 6.30 6.57
CA ARG A 240 6.09 5.29 7.55
C ARG A 240 5.21 5.31 8.78
N LYS A 241 4.93 6.50 9.31
CA LYS A 241 4.08 6.70 10.48
C LYS A 241 2.84 7.45 10.04
N VAL A 242 1.70 6.76 10.04
CA VAL A 242 0.45 7.28 9.49
C VAL A 242 -0.53 7.55 10.63
N LEU A 243 -1.04 8.78 10.71
CA LEU A 243 -2.24 9.08 11.47
C LEU A 243 -3.45 8.85 10.56
N LEU A 244 -4.20 7.79 10.82
CA LEU A 244 -5.40 7.46 10.09
C LEU A 244 -6.61 8.12 10.75
N VAL A 245 -7.19 9.10 10.09
CA VAL A 245 -8.38 9.84 10.54
C VAL A 245 -9.62 9.33 9.81
N THR A 246 -10.62 8.87 10.55
CA THR A 246 -11.90 8.40 10.01
C THR A 246 -13.08 9.01 10.76
N SER A 247 -14.25 9.03 10.16
CA SER A 247 -15.46 9.57 10.81
C SER A 247 -16.06 8.62 11.85
N ASN A 248 -15.85 7.31 11.72
CA ASN A 248 -16.46 6.34 12.62
C ASN A 248 -15.63 5.05 12.75
N TYR A 249 -15.28 4.65 13.98
CA TYR A 249 -14.63 3.37 14.24
C TYR A 249 -15.41 2.14 13.78
N LEU A 250 -16.74 2.20 13.76
CA LEU A 250 -17.57 1.07 13.36
C LEU A 250 -17.43 0.73 11.88
N ASN A 251 -17.14 1.73 11.04
CA ASN A 251 -16.94 1.54 9.61
C ASN A 251 -15.56 0.95 9.27
N VAL A 252 -14.62 0.99 10.19
CA VAL A 252 -13.27 0.42 10.04
C VAL A 252 -13.26 -1.12 10.15
N ALA A 253 -14.40 -1.72 10.53
CA ALA A 253 -14.45 -3.11 10.98
C ALA A 253 -14.45 -4.16 9.89
N ALA A 254 -14.88 -3.86 8.70
CA ALA A 254 -15.35 -4.92 7.80
C ALA A 254 -14.56 -5.09 6.50
N GLY A 255 -13.29 -4.71 6.47
CA GLY A 255 -12.45 -4.94 5.30
C GLY A 255 -12.04 -3.68 4.55
N TYR A 256 -12.30 -2.52 5.11
CA TYR A 256 -11.82 -1.24 4.58
C TYR A 256 -10.29 -1.13 4.65
N ILE A 257 -9.71 -0.41 3.70
CA ILE A 257 -8.27 -0.17 3.62
C ILE A 257 -7.68 0.34 4.95
N PRO A 258 -8.30 1.27 5.70
CA PRO A 258 -7.80 1.72 7.01
C PRO A 258 -7.58 0.59 8.01
N PHE A 259 -8.51 -0.36 8.06
CA PHE A 259 -8.39 -1.52 8.94
C PHE A 259 -7.24 -2.43 8.50
N ARG A 260 -7.05 -2.61 7.20
CA ARG A 260 -5.97 -3.41 6.62
C ARG A 260 -4.61 -2.78 6.86
N ILE A 261 -4.49 -1.48 6.71
CA ILE A 261 -3.27 -0.73 7.04
C ILE A 261 -2.92 -0.95 8.51
N LYS A 262 -3.89 -0.81 9.41
CA LYS A 262 -3.68 -0.96 10.84
C LYS A 262 -3.30 -2.38 11.25
N THR A 263 -3.91 -3.39 10.67
CA THR A 263 -3.67 -4.79 11.03
C THR A 263 -2.48 -5.39 10.29
N GLY A 264 -1.90 -4.69 9.31
CA GLY A 264 -0.90 -5.25 8.40
C GLY A 264 -1.44 -6.41 7.56
N SER A 265 -2.77 -6.62 7.54
CA SER A 265 -3.41 -7.70 6.81
C SER A 265 -4.11 -7.17 5.58
N LEU A 266 -3.60 -7.50 4.41
CA LEU A 266 -4.35 -7.35 3.16
C LEU A 266 -5.35 -8.51 3.04
N PRO A 267 -6.54 -8.29 2.47
CA PRO A 267 -7.49 -9.36 2.25
C PRO A 267 -6.87 -10.47 1.41
N THR A 268 -7.26 -11.70 1.70
CA THR A 268 -6.80 -12.88 0.96
C THR A 268 -7.13 -12.85 -0.53
N THR A 269 -8.11 -12.07 -0.95
CA THR A 269 -8.49 -11.85 -2.37
C THR A 269 -7.47 -11.02 -3.15
N HIS A 270 -6.64 -10.22 -2.47
CA HIS A 270 -5.60 -9.37 -3.06
C HIS A 270 -4.19 -9.89 -2.76
N THR A 271 -4.07 -11.15 -2.45
CA THR A 271 -2.87 -11.81 -1.96
C THR A 271 -1.77 -12.04 -2.96
N SER A 272 -1.69 -11.34 -4.05
CA SER A 272 -0.33 -11.15 -4.52
C SER A 272 0.34 -10.26 -3.47
N LYS A 273 1.19 -10.82 -2.64
CA LYS A 273 2.23 -10.08 -1.91
C LYS A 273 3.19 -9.52 -2.94
N SER A 274 2.65 -8.69 -3.85
CA SER A 274 3.45 -7.97 -4.78
C SER A 274 4.33 -7.00 -3.98
N GLU A 275 5.53 -6.72 -4.44
CA GLU A 275 6.41 -5.78 -3.75
C GLU A 275 5.77 -4.40 -3.61
N GLU A 276 4.84 -4.07 -4.51
CA GLU A 276 4.02 -2.85 -4.49
C GLU A 276 3.27 -2.69 -3.17
N LEU A 277 2.72 -3.78 -2.64
CA LEU A 277 1.89 -3.74 -1.44
C LEU A 277 2.68 -3.90 -0.14
N ARG A 278 3.99 -4.14 -0.20
CA ARG A 278 4.85 -4.28 1.00
C ARG A 278 4.96 -3.01 1.83
N ILE A 279 4.59 -1.86 1.28
CA ILE A 279 4.54 -0.64 2.07
C ILE A 279 3.60 -0.80 3.25
N PHE A 280 2.48 -1.48 3.08
CA PHE A 280 1.50 -1.72 4.15
C PHE A 280 2.07 -2.52 5.32
N ASP A 281 3.03 -3.42 5.07
CA ASP A 281 3.68 -4.23 6.12
C ASP A 281 4.62 -3.39 7.01
N ARG A 282 5.00 -2.19 6.56
CA ARG A 282 6.00 -1.32 7.21
C ARG A 282 5.39 -0.08 7.86
N LEU A 283 4.07 0.10 7.71
CA LEU A 283 3.40 1.28 8.25
C LEU A 283 3.11 1.11 9.74
N GLU A 284 3.56 2.06 10.53
CA GLU A 284 3.10 2.29 11.89
C GLU A 284 1.86 3.19 11.82
N THR A 285 0.69 2.65 12.15
CA THR A 285 -0.58 3.38 12.01
C THR A 285 -1.21 3.65 13.35
N THR A 286 -1.53 4.91 13.61
CA THR A 286 -2.36 5.37 14.71
C THR A 286 -3.74 5.72 14.19
N LEU A 287 -4.77 5.02 14.65
CA LEU A 287 -6.16 5.27 14.26
C LEU A 287 -6.82 6.27 15.20
N VAL A 288 -7.51 7.26 14.64
CA VAL A 288 -8.29 8.24 15.41
C VAL A 288 -9.59 8.57 14.68
N VAL A 289 -10.70 8.73 15.42
CA VAL A 289 -11.90 9.34 14.84
C VAL A 289 -11.72 10.85 14.75
N SER A 290 -12.39 11.47 13.78
CA SER A 290 -12.16 12.87 13.40
C SER A 290 -12.36 13.87 14.55
N ASP A 291 -13.31 13.62 15.46
CA ASP A 291 -13.56 14.46 16.64
C ASP A 291 -12.53 14.26 17.78
N HIS A 292 -11.73 13.20 17.70
CA HIS A 292 -10.66 12.91 18.67
C HIS A 292 -9.28 13.36 18.18
N ALA A 293 -9.16 13.81 16.94
CA ALA A 293 -7.89 14.23 16.38
C ALA A 293 -7.36 15.50 17.06
N GLN A 294 -6.12 15.45 17.53
CA GLN A 294 -5.49 16.53 18.28
C GLN A 294 -4.17 16.99 17.65
N PRO A 295 -3.82 18.28 17.71
CA PRO A 295 -2.61 18.81 17.09
C PRO A 295 -1.32 18.10 17.48
N TRP A 296 -1.17 17.70 18.75
CA TRP A 296 0.01 17.00 19.23
C TRP A 296 0.25 15.64 18.56
N MET A 297 -0.81 15.01 18.02
CA MET A 297 -0.71 13.73 17.32
C MET A 297 0.07 13.87 15.99
N LEU A 298 0.13 15.06 15.43
CA LEU A 298 0.84 15.34 14.19
C LEU A 298 2.36 15.36 14.36
N ALA A 299 2.88 15.51 15.58
CA ALA A 299 4.31 15.62 15.81
C ALA A 299 5.08 14.31 15.56
N ASP A 300 4.43 13.17 15.73
CA ASP A 300 5.04 11.85 15.68
C ASP A 300 4.78 11.10 14.36
N VAL A 301 4.12 11.74 13.39
CA VAL A 301 3.72 11.11 12.11
C VAL A 301 4.29 11.87 10.91
N ASP A 302 4.43 11.20 9.78
CA ASP A 302 4.88 11.78 8.52
C ASP A 302 3.74 11.93 7.51
N THR A 303 2.66 11.18 7.70
CA THR A 303 1.50 11.17 6.81
C THR A 303 0.21 11.18 7.62
N VAL A 304 -0.74 12.01 7.21
CA VAL A 304 -2.14 11.90 7.63
C VAL A 304 -2.93 11.33 6.47
N LEU A 305 -3.63 10.23 6.73
CA LEU A 305 -4.59 9.64 5.82
C LEU A 305 -5.99 9.87 6.38
N MET A 306 -6.79 10.64 5.67
CA MET A 306 -8.20 10.86 5.97
C MET A 306 -9.03 9.94 5.09
N GLU A 307 -9.78 9.04 5.71
CA GLU A 307 -10.61 8.10 4.98
C GLU A 307 -12.01 8.03 5.57
N GLN A 308 -13.01 8.03 4.69
CA GLN A 308 -14.41 8.13 5.09
C GLN A 308 -14.65 9.24 6.14
N ALA A 309 -13.91 10.32 6.02
CA ALA A 309 -14.02 11.44 6.92
C ALA A 309 -15.26 12.29 6.57
N CYS A 310 -16.40 11.64 6.43
CA CYS A 310 -17.67 12.20 6.00
C CYS A 310 -18.16 13.34 6.88
N ASP A 311 -17.76 13.34 8.15
CA ASP A 311 -18.15 14.40 9.07
C ASP A 311 -16.93 15.20 9.54
N LEU A 312 -16.26 15.82 8.58
CA LEU A 312 -15.13 16.74 8.86
C LEU A 312 -15.56 17.95 9.70
N ARG A 313 -16.87 18.19 9.81
CA ARG A 313 -17.43 19.26 10.65
C ARG A 313 -17.12 19.07 12.13
N VAL A 314 -16.95 17.82 12.57
CA VAL A 314 -16.63 17.51 13.97
C VAL A 314 -15.16 17.60 14.32
N MET A 315 -14.27 17.70 13.32
CA MET A 315 -12.86 17.99 13.59
C MET A 315 -12.74 19.40 14.16
N SER A 316 -11.97 19.54 15.26
CA SER A 316 -11.75 20.85 15.89
C SER A 316 -11.05 21.82 14.89
N GLU A 317 -11.41 23.10 14.97
CA GLU A 317 -10.75 24.14 14.15
C GLU A 317 -9.25 24.21 14.47
N ARG A 318 -8.86 23.92 15.71
CA ARG A 318 -7.47 23.85 16.13
C ARG A 318 -6.72 22.75 15.38
N PHE A 319 -7.32 21.55 15.27
CA PHE A 319 -6.71 20.45 14.53
C PHE A 319 -6.62 20.76 13.03
N LYS A 320 -7.69 21.28 12.41
CA LYS A 320 -7.69 21.66 10.98
C LYS A 320 -6.58 22.67 10.68
N LYS A 321 -6.47 23.73 11.52
CA LYS A 321 -5.40 24.72 11.40
C LYS A 321 -4.02 24.11 11.55
N ALA A 322 -3.84 23.25 12.53
CA ALA A 322 -2.59 22.55 12.78
C ALA A 322 -2.24 21.60 11.63
N LEU A 323 -3.22 20.87 11.08
CA LEU A 323 -3.03 19.95 9.96
C LEU A 323 -2.56 20.69 8.69
N VAL A 324 -3.18 21.81 8.35
CA VAL A 324 -2.76 22.63 7.21
C VAL A 324 -1.33 23.15 7.41
N ALA A 325 -1.01 23.66 8.60
CA ALA A 325 0.35 24.11 8.92
C ALA A 325 1.37 22.96 8.88
N TRP A 326 0.98 21.80 9.38
CA TRP A 326 1.83 20.60 9.39
C TRP A 326 2.17 20.15 7.95
N VAL A 327 1.19 20.16 7.04
CA VAL A 327 1.48 19.93 5.62
C VAL A 327 2.47 20.97 5.10
N ALA A 328 2.23 22.27 5.37
CA ALA A 328 3.13 23.32 4.90
C ALA A 328 4.56 23.16 5.41
N ALA A 329 4.75 22.60 6.60
CA ALA A 329 6.07 22.31 7.16
C ALA A 329 6.81 21.16 6.45
N GLY A 330 6.17 20.38 5.57
CA GLY A 330 6.84 19.39 4.71
C GLY A 330 6.28 17.97 4.83
N HIS A 331 5.03 17.82 5.23
CA HIS A 331 4.40 16.52 5.42
C HIS A 331 3.31 16.22 4.39
N LYS A 332 2.78 15.01 4.39
CA LYS A 332 1.82 14.49 3.41
C LYS A 332 0.43 14.33 4.02
N LEU A 333 -0.56 14.92 3.36
CA LEU A 333 -1.97 14.68 3.63
C LEU A 333 -2.58 13.93 2.45
N ILE A 334 -3.18 12.78 2.70
CA ILE A 334 -3.95 12.00 1.74
C ILE A 334 -5.41 12.04 2.17
N ILE A 335 -6.32 12.37 1.26
CA ILE A 335 -7.75 12.42 1.49
C ILE A 335 -8.41 11.44 0.55
N HIS A 336 -9.01 10.39 1.09
CA HIS A 336 -9.91 9.50 0.36
C HIS A 336 -11.34 9.95 0.59
N ASP A 337 -11.97 10.39 -0.47
CA ASP A 337 -13.33 10.91 -0.48
C ASP A 337 -14.32 9.81 -0.89
N SER A 338 -14.76 9.04 0.09
CA SER A 338 -15.63 7.90 -0.12
C SER A 338 -17.09 8.33 -0.35
N ASP A 339 -17.82 7.52 -1.11
CA ASP A 339 -19.23 7.68 -1.47
C ASP A 339 -20.22 7.47 -0.32
N LYS A 340 -19.79 6.94 0.81
CA LYS A 340 -20.67 6.53 1.92
C LYS A 340 -20.95 7.59 2.97
N CYS A 341 -20.70 8.82 2.66
CA CYS A 341 -21.12 9.90 3.52
C CYS A 341 -22.66 10.00 3.53
N SER A 342 -23.26 9.98 4.70
CA SER A 342 -24.72 10.05 4.89
C SER A 342 -25.35 11.36 4.39
N ASP A 343 -24.54 12.37 4.09
CA ASP A 343 -24.97 13.58 3.41
C ASP A 343 -24.45 13.54 1.96
N PRO A 344 -25.33 13.33 0.97
CA PRO A 344 -24.93 13.27 -0.44
C PRO A 344 -24.46 14.62 -0.98
N LYS A 345 -24.46 15.67 -0.18
CA LYS A 345 -24.00 16.97 -0.60
C LYS A 345 -22.50 17.10 -0.41
N VAL A 346 -21.88 17.36 -1.49
CA VAL A 346 -20.52 17.88 -1.69
C VAL A 346 -19.71 18.07 -0.42
N MET A 347 -18.68 17.26 -0.24
CA MET A 347 -17.65 17.51 0.76
C MET A 347 -16.93 18.81 0.45
N ASN A 348 -17.23 19.87 1.21
CA ASN A 348 -16.66 21.19 0.97
C ASN A 348 -15.36 21.37 1.75
N TYR A 349 -14.27 20.94 1.16
CA TYR A 349 -12.92 21.12 1.72
C TYR A 349 -12.45 22.58 1.70
N ALA A 350 -13.12 23.46 0.94
CA ALA A 350 -12.74 24.87 0.86
C ALA A 350 -12.86 25.62 2.19
N SER A 351 -13.63 25.07 3.14
CA SER A 351 -13.79 25.70 4.45
C SER A 351 -12.51 25.70 5.30
N TRP A 352 -11.55 24.80 5.02
CA TRP A 352 -10.34 24.63 5.83
C TRP A 352 -9.08 24.30 5.04
N LEU A 353 -9.18 23.73 3.83
CA LEU A 353 -8.01 23.53 2.96
C LEU A 353 -7.50 24.87 2.40
N PRO A 354 -6.19 24.98 2.14
CA PRO A 354 -5.59 26.22 1.66
C PRO A 354 -6.03 26.60 0.23
N TYR A 355 -6.63 25.67 -0.51
CA TYR A 355 -7.11 25.87 -1.87
C TYR A 355 -8.59 25.52 -1.96
N LYS A 356 -9.33 26.31 -2.76
CA LYS A 356 -10.75 26.02 -3.01
C LYS A 356 -10.87 24.66 -3.68
N PHE A 357 -11.75 23.83 -3.12
CA PHE A 357 -11.97 22.49 -3.62
C PHE A 357 -13.32 21.95 -3.10
N THR A 358 -14.13 21.41 -3.99
CA THR A 358 -15.34 20.63 -3.66
C THR A 358 -15.40 19.40 -4.55
N SER A 359 -16.03 18.36 -4.06
CA SER A 359 -16.22 17.12 -4.80
C SER A 359 -17.65 16.62 -4.68
N ASP A 360 -18.09 15.81 -5.63
CA ASP A 360 -19.38 15.12 -5.64
C ASP A 360 -19.32 13.92 -6.58
N ASN A 361 -20.30 13.04 -6.49
CA ASN A 361 -20.51 11.93 -7.43
C ASN A 361 -21.40 12.37 -8.60
N PRO A 362 -20.84 12.80 -9.74
CA PRO A 362 -21.63 13.33 -10.86
C PRO A 362 -22.24 12.21 -11.71
N GLY A 363 -23.20 11.47 -11.16
CA GLY A 363 -23.97 10.51 -11.93
C GLY A 363 -23.22 9.24 -12.28
N ALA A 364 -22.63 8.60 -11.29
CA ALA A 364 -22.12 7.23 -11.39
C ALA A 364 -20.90 7.07 -12.30
N LEU A 365 -19.85 7.82 -12.04
CA LEU A 365 -18.59 7.69 -12.78
C LEU A 365 -18.01 6.27 -12.72
N GLY A 366 -18.13 5.59 -11.58
CA GLY A 366 -17.62 4.24 -11.39
C GLY A 366 -18.48 3.08 -11.92
N LYS A 367 -19.62 3.33 -12.59
CA LYS A 367 -20.51 2.27 -13.05
C LYS A 367 -20.04 1.54 -14.32
N PRO A 368 -20.65 0.40 -14.70
CA PRO A 368 -20.27 -0.38 -15.85
C PRO A 368 -20.04 0.48 -17.10
N GLY A 369 -18.89 0.29 -17.77
CA GLY A 369 -18.45 1.09 -18.91
C GLY A 369 -17.58 2.30 -18.55
N ALA A 370 -17.29 2.54 -17.28
CA ALA A 370 -16.32 3.54 -16.85
C ALA A 370 -14.88 3.10 -17.24
N ALA A 371 -14.03 4.06 -17.56
CA ALA A 371 -12.63 3.85 -17.86
C ALA A 371 -11.76 4.87 -17.12
N LEU A 372 -10.75 4.37 -16.43
CA LEU A 372 -9.75 5.18 -15.75
C LEU A 372 -8.64 5.60 -16.72
N LYS A 373 -8.23 6.85 -16.68
CA LYS A 373 -7.07 7.36 -17.41
C LYS A 373 -6.17 8.17 -16.50
N VAL A 374 -4.91 7.78 -16.42
CA VAL A 374 -3.86 8.59 -15.79
C VAL A 374 -3.44 9.69 -16.77
N VAL A 375 -3.49 10.93 -16.36
CA VAL A 375 -3.20 12.11 -17.21
C VAL A 375 -1.93 12.83 -16.81
N GLU A 376 -1.43 12.58 -15.61
CA GLU A 376 -0.19 13.15 -15.09
C GLU A 376 0.74 12.01 -14.67
N ASN A 377 1.88 11.85 -15.34
CA ASN A 377 2.79 10.78 -15.00
C ASN A 377 3.94 11.21 -14.07
N ASN A 378 4.18 12.51 -13.94
CA ASN A 378 5.39 12.96 -13.28
C ASN A 378 5.42 12.59 -11.81
N TRP A 379 4.32 12.72 -11.10
CA TRP A 379 4.32 12.39 -9.69
C TRP A 379 4.26 10.88 -9.43
N MET A 380 3.71 10.08 -10.33
CA MET A 380 3.78 8.63 -10.26
C MET A 380 5.12 8.09 -10.76
N ALA A 381 5.69 8.68 -11.81
CA ALA A 381 6.98 8.27 -12.36
C ALA A 381 8.15 8.56 -11.40
N HIS A 382 8.09 9.62 -10.64
CA HIS A 382 9.15 9.98 -9.70
C HIS A 382 9.31 9.04 -8.52
N THR A 383 8.26 8.26 -8.18
CA THR A 383 8.38 7.25 -7.12
C THR A 383 9.10 6.00 -7.55
N GLN A 384 9.29 5.78 -8.82
CA GLN A 384 9.54 4.44 -9.37
C GLN A 384 10.94 4.20 -9.83
N ARG A 385 11.69 5.24 -10.18
CA ARG A 385 13.08 5.05 -10.56
C ARG A 385 13.89 4.47 -9.41
N GLY A 386 14.17 3.17 -9.53
CA GLY A 386 14.94 2.42 -8.56
C GLY A 386 14.13 1.76 -7.43
N ARG A 387 12.80 1.83 -7.44
CA ARG A 387 11.92 1.11 -6.52
C ARG A 387 11.22 -0.03 -7.22
N ARG A 388 11.54 -1.21 -6.80
CA ARG A 388 10.90 -2.43 -7.28
C ARG A 388 9.45 -2.46 -6.85
N GLY A 389 8.58 -2.75 -7.79
CA GLY A 389 7.25 -3.21 -7.51
C GLY A 389 6.16 -2.17 -7.61
N PHE A 390 6.42 -0.94 -8.04
CA PHE A 390 5.36 0.02 -8.36
C PHE A 390 5.05 -0.02 -9.85
N VAL A 391 3.77 -0.08 -10.16
CA VAL A 391 3.28 0.05 -11.53
C VAL A 391 3.48 1.49 -11.96
N ASP A 392 4.19 1.75 -13.05
CA ASP A 392 4.31 3.10 -13.58
C ASP A 392 2.97 3.59 -14.16
N ALA A 393 2.84 4.90 -14.37
CA ALA A 393 1.60 5.46 -14.86
C ALA A 393 1.17 4.86 -16.21
N ALA A 394 2.11 4.53 -17.10
CA ALA A 394 1.81 3.90 -18.38
C ALA A 394 1.35 2.46 -18.21
N ALA A 395 2.01 1.69 -17.32
CA ALA A 395 1.58 0.35 -17.00
C ALA A 395 0.21 0.34 -16.29
N TRP A 396 -0.06 1.29 -15.40
CA TRP A 396 -1.37 1.46 -14.77
C TRP A 396 -2.47 1.68 -15.81
N VAL A 397 -2.25 2.58 -16.76
CA VAL A 397 -3.20 2.84 -17.86
C VAL A 397 -3.39 1.59 -18.73
N ALA A 398 -2.31 0.86 -19.04
CA ALA A 398 -2.38 -0.36 -19.83
C ALA A 398 -3.15 -1.49 -19.14
N LEU A 399 -3.14 -1.52 -17.82
CA LEU A 399 -3.88 -2.52 -17.05
C LEU A 399 -5.39 -2.30 -17.06
N SER A 400 -5.85 -1.06 -17.30
CA SER A 400 -7.25 -0.65 -17.42
C SER A 400 -8.17 -1.45 -16.49
N PRO A 401 -8.26 -1.07 -15.21
CA PRO A 401 -9.05 -1.83 -14.25
C PRO A 401 -10.49 -2.02 -14.79
N PRO A 402 -11.10 -3.19 -14.61
CA PRO A 402 -12.48 -3.40 -15.01
C PRO A 402 -13.39 -2.34 -14.40
N ALA A 403 -14.38 -1.88 -15.14
CA ALA A 403 -15.28 -0.81 -14.70
C ALA A 403 -16.01 -1.13 -13.38
N ASN A 404 -16.28 -2.41 -13.13
CA ASN A 404 -16.88 -2.88 -11.87
C ASN A 404 -15.92 -2.85 -10.67
N GLU A 405 -14.65 -2.59 -10.88
CA GLU A 405 -13.66 -2.43 -9.82
C GLU A 405 -13.37 -0.97 -9.46
N LEU A 406 -13.99 -0.01 -10.14
CA LEU A 406 -13.81 1.43 -9.87
C LEU A 406 -14.77 1.97 -8.81
N GLY A 407 -15.82 1.22 -8.47
CA GLY A 407 -16.83 1.64 -7.49
C GLY A 407 -17.58 2.92 -7.87
N ASP A 408 -18.12 3.61 -6.87
CA ASP A 408 -18.74 4.91 -7.00
C ASP A 408 -17.71 6.01 -6.78
N SER A 409 -17.21 6.59 -7.85
CA SER A 409 -16.12 7.58 -7.77
C SER A 409 -16.66 8.99 -7.66
N ASN A 410 -16.08 9.78 -6.74
CA ASN A 410 -16.30 11.21 -6.66
C ASN A 410 -15.36 11.96 -7.60
N ALA A 411 -15.77 13.13 -8.07
CA ALA A 411 -14.97 13.98 -8.93
C ALA A 411 -14.95 15.41 -8.44
N VAL A 412 -13.93 16.15 -8.85
CA VAL A 412 -13.78 17.56 -8.54
C VAL A 412 -14.85 18.37 -9.25
N MET A 413 -15.67 19.10 -8.48
CA MET A 413 -16.76 19.96 -8.96
C MET A 413 -16.34 21.44 -9.02
N GLU A 414 -15.75 21.94 -7.93
CA GLU A 414 -15.20 23.27 -7.85
C GLU A 414 -13.73 23.19 -7.42
N TRP A 415 -12.93 24.07 -7.98
CA TRP A 415 -11.49 24.13 -7.73
C TRP A 415 -10.98 25.56 -7.69
N GLY A 416 -9.86 25.74 -7.01
CA GLY A 416 -9.05 26.96 -7.04
C GLY A 416 -7.68 26.74 -7.68
N PRO A 417 -6.85 27.76 -7.77
CA PRO A 417 -5.48 27.62 -8.27
C PRO A 417 -4.67 26.66 -7.37
N GLY A 418 -3.74 25.96 -7.98
CA GLY A 418 -2.79 25.10 -7.25
C GLY A 418 -3.07 23.60 -7.33
N TRP A 419 -4.24 23.19 -7.79
CA TRP A 419 -4.58 21.77 -7.98
C TRP A 419 -4.11 21.25 -9.33
N CYS A 420 -3.48 20.09 -9.31
CA CYS A 420 -3.01 19.33 -10.46
C CYS A 420 -3.83 18.06 -10.60
N GLY A 421 -4.31 17.78 -11.82
CA GLY A 421 -5.04 16.56 -12.11
C GLY A 421 -4.08 15.40 -12.31
N ASN A 422 -4.38 14.27 -11.65
CA ASN A 422 -3.59 13.04 -11.78
C ASN A 422 -4.34 11.98 -12.59
N MET A 423 -5.61 11.73 -12.25
CA MET A 423 -6.44 10.72 -12.91
C MET A 423 -7.81 11.28 -13.24
N VAL A 424 -8.37 10.79 -14.35
CA VAL A 424 -9.75 11.04 -14.74
C VAL A 424 -10.47 9.73 -14.94
N VAL A 425 -11.76 9.70 -14.62
CA VAL A 425 -12.66 8.60 -14.94
C VAL A 425 -13.65 9.06 -15.99
N ARG A 426 -13.91 8.21 -16.96
CA ARG A 426 -14.93 8.37 -17.99
C ARG A 426 -16.01 7.33 -17.75
N ASN A 427 -17.27 7.75 -17.63
CA ASN A 427 -18.40 6.82 -17.57
C ASN A 427 -18.86 6.39 -18.99
N ALA A 428 -19.81 5.45 -19.02
CA ALA A 428 -20.40 4.96 -20.28
C ALA A 428 -21.09 6.06 -21.12
N ASN A 429 -21.50 7.16 -20.49
CA ASN A 429 -22.13 8.30 -21.16
C ASN A 429 -21.11 9.33 -21.67
N GLY A 430 -19.81 9.05 -21.57
CA GLY A 430 -18.74 9.95 -21.99
C GLY A 430 -18.46 11.12 -21.03
N ILE A 431 -19.06 11.13 -19.84
CA ILE A 431 -18.77 12.16 -18.81
C ILE A 431 -17.41 11.81 -18.19
N PHE A 432 -16.56 12.81 -18.08
CA PHE A 432 -15.26 12.73 -17.41
C PHE A 432 -15.28 13.53 -16.12
N GLY A 433 -14.46 13.14 -15.17
CA GLY A 433 -14.18 13.90 -13.98
C GLY A 433 -12.78 13.59 -13.46
N PHE A 434 -12.12 14.60 -12.86
CA PHE A 434 -10.88 14.37 -12.13
C PHE A 434 -11.19 13.64 -10.82
N VAL A 435 -10.73 12.41 -10.71
CA VAL A 435 -10.98 11.55 -9.55
C VAL A 435 -9.75 11.41 -8.64
N ALA A 436 -8.59 11.81 -9.11
CA ALA A 436 -7.40 11.95 -8.28
C ALA A 436 -6.65 13.24 -8.64
N SER A 437 -6.18 13.93 -7.63
CA SER A 437 -5.58 15.26 -7.76
C SER A 437 -4.56 15.49 -6.65
N TYR A 438 -3.67 16.42 -6.85
CA TYR A 438 -2.70 16.80 -5.82
C TYR A 438 -2.41 18.30 -5.85
N ALA A 439 -1.98 18.80 -4.71
CA ALA A 439 -1.56 20.18 -4.57
C ALA A 439 -0.34 20.29 -3.66
N ARG A 440 0.58 21.17 -4.01
CA ARG A 440 1.68 21.56 -3.14
C ARG A 440 1.21 22.59 -2.15
N HIS A 441 1.58 22.46 -0.88
CA HIS A 441 1.34 23.45 0.14
C HIS A 441 2.59 23.64 1.01
N GLY A 442 3.23 24.83 0.90
CA GLY A 442 4.55 25.05 1.50
C GLY A 442 5.58 24.06 0.96
N ARG A 443 6.16 23.25 1.85
CA ARG A 443 7.07 22.15 1.53
C ARG A 443 6.37 20.80 1.40
N GLY A 444 5.09 20.71 1.71
CA GLY A 444 4.33 19.48 1.78
C GLY A 444 3.42 19.22 0.58
N LEU A 445 2.71 18.11 0.66
CA LEU A 445 1.87 17.58 -0.39
C LEU A 445 0.48 17.24 0.14
N ILE A 446 -0.54 17.71 -0.57
CA ILE A 446 -1.93 17.27 -0.39
C ILE A 446 -2.29 16.39 -1.58
N ILE A 447 -2.77 15.18 -1.33
CA ILE A 447 -3.33 14.26 -2.33
C ILE A 447 -4.82 14.13 -2.01
N TRP A 448 -5.65 14.28 -3.03
CA TRP A 448 -7.05 13.95 -2.96
C TRP A 448 -7.38 12.84 -3.94
N ASP A 449 -8.13 11.85 -3.48
CA ASP A 449 -8.54 10.68 -4.22
C ASP A 449 -10.03 10.43 -4.00
N GLY A 450 -10.82 10.52 -5.06
CA GLY A 450 -12.25 10.27 -5.06
C GLY A 450 -12.61 8.90 -5.64
N LEU A 451 -11.63 8.00 -5.83
CA LEU A 451 -11.91 6.61 -6.17
C LEU A 451 -12.49 5.89 -4.94
N ASP A 452 -13.43 4.99 -5.16
CA ASP A 452 -14.03 4.17 -4.10
C ASP A 452 -13.03 3.09 -3.64
N VAL A 453 -12.07 3.51 -2.83
CA VAL A 453 -10.97 2.66 -2.35
C VAL A 453 -11.33 1.79 -1.16
N ASP A 454 -12.50 2.04 -0.54
CA ASP A 454 -12.89 1.39 0.72
C ASP A 454 -13.87 0.22 0.53
N MET A 455 -14.69 0.24 -0.51
CA MET A 455 -15.74 -0.75 -0.75
C MET A 455 -15.38 -1.78 -1.81
N THR A 456 -14.47 -1.43 -2.69
CA THR A 456 -14.05 -2.34 -3.74
C THR A 456 -12.94 -3.24 -3.23
N SER A 457 -13.12 -4.53 -3.36
CA SER A 457 -12.06 -5.51 -3.13
C SER A 457 -11.07 -5.54 -4.30
N SER A 458 -10.81 -4.40 -4.92
CA SER A 458 -9.97 -4.30 -6.11
C SER A 458 -8.49 -4.20 -5.76
N LYS A 459 -7.68 -5.10 -6.33
CA LYS A 459 -6.22 -5.02 -6.22
C LYS A 459 -5.65 -3.73 -6.82
N TRP A 460 -6.38 -3.09 -7.74
CA TRP A 460 -5.95 -1.86 -8.39
C TRP A 460 -6.03 -0.67 -7.45
N MET A 461 -7.08 -0.62 -6.62
CA MET A 461 -7.22 0.41 -5.60
C MET A 461 -6.14 0.27 -4.53
N ASP A 462 -5.82 -0.96 -4.12
CA ASP A 462 -4.69 -1.21 -3.22
C ASP A 462 -3.36 -0.70 -3.80
N ILE A 463 -3.15 -0.84 -5.13
CA ILE A 463 -1.94 -0.32 -5.79
C ILE A 463 -1.92 1.20 -5.80
N VAL A 464 -3.03 1.86 -6.14
CA VAL A 464 -3.12 3.35 -6.08
C VAL A 464 -2.79 3.84 -4.68
N HIS A 465 -3.40 3.23 -3.67
CA HIS A 465 -3.19 3.55 -2.28
C HIS A 465 -1.73 3.36 -1.85
N ALA A 466 -1.13 2.21 -2.22
CA ALA A 466 0.28 1.94 -1.96
C ALA A 466 1.19 2.98 -2.64
N GLN A 467 0.86 3.40 -3.86
CA GLN A 467 1.60 4.43 -4.57
C GLN A 467 1.50 5.80 -3.89
N GLN A 468 0.32 6.20 -3.43
CA GLN A 468 0.13 7.45 -2.69
C GLN A 468 0.94 7.47 -1.40
N LEU A 469 0.94 6.36 -0.66
CA LEU A 469 1.74 6.20 0.56
C LEU A 469 3.25 6.20 0.26
N ALA A 470 3.67 5.54 -0.81
CA ALA A 470 5.07 5.49 -1.22
C ALA A 470 5.54 6.77 -1.91
N GLN A 471 4.62 7.63 -2.37
CA GLN A 471 4.95 8.84 -3.09
C GLN A 471 5.91 9.70 -2.28
N GLY A 472 7.16 9.71 -2.72
CA GLY A 472 8.11 10.73 -2.30
C GLY A 472 7.80 12.06 -2.98
N PHE A 473 8.13 13.16 -2.33
CA PHE A 473 8.00 14.47 -2.93
C PHE A 473 9.15 15.36 -2.50
N ASN A 474 9.62 16.16 -3.46
CA ASN A 474 10.43 17.32 -3.17
C ASN A 474 9.57 18.53 -3.53
N ALA A 475 9.34 19.40 -2.56
CA ALA A 475 8.50 20.57 -2.73
C ALA A 475 8.94 21.43 -3.91
N ASP A 476 10.22 21.46 -4.24
CA ASP A 476 10.75 22.29 -5.34
C ASP A 476 10.55 21.65 -6.72
N ASN A 477 10.28 20.34 -6.79
CA ASN A 477 10.28 19.55 -8.02
C ASN A 477 9.00 18.76 -8.25
N LEU A 478 7.89 19.13 -7.62
CA LEU A 478 6.60 18.49 -7.90
C LEU A 478 5.99 19.17 -9.15
N PRO A 479 6.11 18.56 -10.33
CA PRO A 479 5.59 19.14 -11.55
C PRO A 479 4.07 19.07 -11.57
N CYS A 480 3.45 19.99 -12.30
CA CYS A 480 2.03 20.03 -12.58
C CYS A 480 1.84 20.14 -14.09
N SER A 481 1.73 19.00 -14.78
CA SER A 481 1.54 18.98 -16.22
C SER A 481 0.09 19.25 -16.61
N VAL A 482 -0.87 18.78 -15.80
CA VAL A 482 -2.29 18.92 -16.06
C VAL A 482 -2.96 19.68 -14.91
N ARG A 483 -3.49 20.86 -15.19
CA ARG A 483 -4.25 21.66 -14.23
C ARG A 483 -5.73 21.30 -14.30
N ILE A 484 -6.37 21.29 -13.14
CA ILE A 484 -7.82 21.08 -13.10
C ILE A 484 -8.51 22.33 -13.67
N GLY A 485 -9.50 22.10 -14.53
CA GLY A 485 -10.29 23.15 -15.17
C GLY A 485 -11.60 22.59 -15.74
N SER A 486 -12.40 23.42 -16.42
CA SER A 486 -13.65 23.01 -17.07
C SER A 486 -13.44 21.95 -18.15
N PHE A 487 -12.26 21.94 -18.72
CA PHE A 487 -11.75 20.87 -19.58
C PHE A 487 -10.26 20.69 -19.31
N ALA A 488 -9.70 19.59 -19.78
CA ALA A 488 -8.27 19.34 -19.71
C ALA A 488 -7.72 19.03 -21.10
N VAL A 489 -6.53 19.55 -21.39
CA VAL A 489 -5.71 19.13 -22.52
C VAL A 489 -4.69 18.13 -22.01
N THR A 490 -4.70 16.90 -22.54
CA THR A 490 -3.85 15.82 -22.05
C THR A 490 -3.16 15.11 -23.21
N THR A 491 -2.09 14.41 -22.92
CA THR A 491 -1.42 13.48 -23.84
C THR A 491 -1.09 12.18 -23.14
N GLU A 492 -0.46 11.24 -23.80
CA GLU A 492 0.06 10.04 -23.14
C GLU A 492 1.08 10.44 -22.08
N PRO A 493 0.99 9.94 -20.83
CA PRO A 493 1.87 10.36 -19.75
C PRO A 493 3.36 10.28 -20.10
N ARG A 494 3.80 9.23 -20.80
CA ARG A 494 5.19 9.05 -21.24
C ARG A 494 5.71 10.12 -22.20
N LEU A 495 4.81 10.86 -22.84
CA LEU A 495 5.16 11.91 -23.80
C LEU A 495 5.23 13.29 -23.17
N VAL A 496 4.81 13.46 -21.91
CA VAL A 496 4.85 14.75 -21.19
C VAL A 496 6.28 15.25 -21.03
N SER A 497 7.23 14.34 -20.79
CA SER A 497 8.67 14.65 -20.76
C SER A 497 9.38 13.79 -21.78
N ARG A 498 9.99 14.39 -22.80
CA ARG A 498 10.56 13.67 -23.94
C ARG A 498 11.91 14.23 -24.38
N GLY A 499 12.84 13.30 -24.67
CA GLY A 499 14.07 13.62 -25.37
C GLY A 499 13.81 13.93 -26.85
N VAL A 500 14.41 15.00 -27.37
CA VAL A 500 14.30 15.42 -28.77
C VAL A 500 15.66 15.67 -29.40
N GLN A 501 15.74 15.46 -30.72
CA GLN A 501 16.98 15.64 -31.52
C GLN A 501 16.79 16.70 -32.60
N PRO A 502 17.83 17.44 -32.97
CA PRO A 502 17.78 18.39 -34.06
C PRO A 502 17.37 17.75 -35.38
N GLY A 503 16.59 18.44 -36.18
CA GLY A 503 16.10 18.00 -37.48
C GLY A 503 14.98 16.97 -37.45
N GLN A 504 14.55 16.53 -36.26
CA GLN A 504 13.49 15.51 -36.10
C GLN A 504 12.13 16.15 -35.84
N THR A 505 11.10 15.42 -36.23
CA THR A 505 9.69 15.78 -35.99
C THR A 505 9.04 14.77 -35.06
N TYR A 506 8.34 15.27 -34.08
CA TYR A 506 7.69 14.50 -33.02
C TYR A 506 6.19 14.75 -33.00
N THR A 507 5.42 13.71 -32.85
CA THR A 507 3.96 13.76 -32.73
C THR A 507 3.50 13.46 -31.33
N TYR A 508 2.47 14.18 -30.86
CA TYR A 508 1.81 14.02 -29.58
C TYR A 508 0.31 13.89 -29.85
N PRO A 509 -0.25 12.68 -29.60
CA PRO A 509 -1.71 12.55 -29.57
C PRO A 509 -2.25 13.33 -28.39
N LEU A 510 -3.11 14.29 -28.65
CA LEU A 510 -3.77 15.08 -27.61
C LEU A 510 -5.20 14.60 -27.43
N SER A 511 -5.63 14.44 -26.19
CA SER A 511 -7.02 14.22 -25.85
C SER A 511 -7.55 15.43 -25.09
N LEU A 512 -8.70 15.92 -25.48
CA LEU A 512 -9.43 16.97 -24.78
C LEU A 512 -10.54 16.32 -23.95
N LEU A 513 -10.49 16.51 -22.66
CA LEU A 513 -11.41 15.91 -21.71
C LEU A 513 -12.34 16.97 -21.15
N SER A 514 -13.65 16.76 -21.28
CA SER A 514 -14.65 17.61 -20.67
C SER A 514 -14.82 17.25 -19.19
N ASN A 515 -14.50 18.17 -18.29
CA ASN A 515 -14.72 17.95 -16.87
C ASN A 515 -16.20 18.21 -16.54
N ILE A 516 -16.85 17.20 -15.90
CA ILE A 516 -18.24 17.25 -15.44
C ILE A 516 -19.23 17.67 -16.57
N GLY A 517 -18.99 17.16 -17.77
CA GLY A 517 -19.88 17.39 -18.91
C GLY A 517 -19.85 18.82 -19.47
N TYR A 518 -18.80 19.56 -19.24
CA TYR A 518 -18.58 20.87 -19.91
C TYR A 518 -18.68 20.70 -21.43
N LYS A 519 -19.36 21.62 -22.09
CA LYS A 519 -19.54 21.64 -23.55
C LYS A 519 -18.98 22.91 -24.14
N GLY A 520 -18.28 22.79 -25.25
CA GLY A 520 -17.74 23.95 -25.95
C GLY A 520 -16.70 23.57 -26.98
N THR A 521 -16.41 24.52 -27.86
CA THR A 521 -15.35 24.40 -28.85
C THR A 521 -14.07 25.02 -28.29
N VAL A 522 -12.97 24.25 -28.35
CA VAL A 522 -11.66 24.66 -27.83
C VAL A 522 -10.68 24.80 -29.00
N THR A 523 -10.05 25.95 -29.11
CA THR A 523 -8.96 26.20 -30.03
C THR A 523 -7.63 25.92 -29.36
N LEU A 524 -6.79 25.11 -29.99
CA LEU A 524 -5.47 24.74 -29.52
C LEU A 524 -4.40 25.69 -30.07
N SER A 525 -3.49 26.09 -29.20
CA SER A 525 -2.29 26.85 -29.50
C SER A 525 -1.12 26.33 -28.69
N ALA A 526 0.10 26.61 -29.09
CA ALA A 526 1.26 26.31 -28.28
C ALA A 526 2.24 27.46 -28.27
N VAL A 527 2.80 27.75 -27.10
CA VAL A 527 3.78 28.78 -26.88
C VAL A 527 5.10 28.10 -26.52
N PRO A 528 6.08 28.14 -27.42
CA PRO A 528 7.43 27.69 -27.08
C PRO A 528 8.06 28.60 -26.03
N ALA A 529 8.88 28.02 -25.15
CA ALA A 529 9.64 28.80 -24.21
C ALA A 529 10.60 29.77 -24.93
N ALA A 530 10.99 30.88 -24.27
CA ALA A 530 11.85 31.90 -24.83
C ALA A 530 13.20 31.39 -25.37
N ASN A 531 13.69 30.28 -24.84
CA ASN A 531 14.90 29.58 -25.29
C ASN A 531 14.67 28.63 -26.49
N ALA A 532 13.45 28.53 -27.01
CA ALA A 532 13.09 27.70 -28.15
C ALA A 532 12.13 28.36 -29.16
N PRO A 533 12.32 29.65 -29.55
CA PRO A 533 11.37 30.41 -30.35
C PRO A 533 11.25 29.90 -31.79
N ASP A 534 12.22 29.12 -32.25
CA ASP A 534 12.30 28.54 -33.59
C ASP A 534 11.56 27.19 -33.73
N VAL A 535 11.14 26.59 -32.61
CA VAL A 535 10.30 25.40 -32.60
C VAL A 535 8.88 25.78 -33.05
N LYS A 536 8.38 25.11 -34.09
CA LYS A 536 7.06 25.41 -34.67
C LYS A 536 6.08 24.27 -34.41
N PRO A 537 5.15 24.42 -33.46
CA PRO A 537 4.08 23.51 -33.24
C PRO A 537 2.96 23.63 -34.29
N ARG A 538 2.37 22.51 -34.68
CA ARG A 538 1.21 22.43 -35.58
C ARG A 538 0.17 21.48 -35.00
N PHE A 539 -1.10 21.85 -35.06
CA PHE A 539 -2.23 21.05 -34.60
C PHE A 539 -3.11 20.58 -35.76
N GLU A 540 -3.58 19.33 -35.68
CA GLU A 540 -4.50 18.74 -36.64
C GLU A 540 -5.54 17.85 -35.93
N PRO A 541 -6.81 18.26 -35.81
CA PRO A 541 -7.34 19.62 -36.06
C PRO A 541 -6.90 20.62 -34.98
N ALA A 542 -6.84 21.91 -35.34
CA ALA A 542 -6.51 22.99 -34.39
C ALA A 542 -7.69 23.40 -33.50
N THR A 543 -8.91 23.05 -33.89
CA THR A 543 -10.13 23.32 -33.13
C THR A 543 -10.90 22.04 -32.89
N VAL A 544 -11.31 21.81 -31.66
CA VAL A 544 -11.91 20.57 -31.19
C VAL A 544 -13.17 20.86 -30.36
N ASP A 545 -14.26 20.14 -30.61
CA ASP A 545 -15.45 20.18 -29.77
C ASP A 545 -15.29 19.19 -28.60
N VAL A 546 -15.29 19.73 -27.37
CA VAL A 546 -15.09 18.93 -26.16
C VAL A 546 -16.36 18.32 -25.60
N SER A 547 -17.51 18.43 -26.30
CA SER A 547 -18.76 17.78 -25.87
C SER A 547 -18.72 16.26 -25.96
N SER A 548 -17.75 15.71 -26.69
CA SER A 548 -17.40 14.29 -26.78
C SER A 548 -15.88 14.16 -26.67
N LEU A 549 -15.39 12.93 -26.43
CA LEU A 549 -13.95 12.68 -26.48
C LEU A 549 -13.41 12.99 -27.88
N GLN A 550 -12.68 14.06 -27.99
CA GLN A 550 -12.07 14.50 -29.24
C GLN A 550 -10.55 14.45 -29.12
N GLU A 551 -9.92 14.14 -30.23
CA GLU A 551 -8.48 14.02 -30.32
C GLU A 551 -7.94 15.05 -31.33
N SER A 552 -6.75 15.52 -31.08
CA SER A 552 -5.94 16.32 -31.96
C SER A 552 -4.52 15.77 -31.96
N THR A 553 -3.79 16.03 -33.04
CA THR A 553 -2.37 15.68 -33.10
C THR A 553 -1.55 16.97 -33.08
N LEU A 554 -0.68 17.12 -32.08
CA LEU A 554 0.36 18.12 -32.09
C LEU A 554 1.61 17.57 -32.76
N THR A 555 2.10 18.27 -33.76
CA THR A 555 3.39 18.01 -34.41
C THR A 555 4.38 19.08 -34.00
N VAL A 556 5.56 18.68 -33.52
CA VAL A 556 6.64 19.54 -33.10
C VAL A 556 7.89 19.23 -33.93
N THR A 557 8.37 20.16 -34.70
CA THR A 557 9.61 20.02 -35.49
C THR A 557 10.73 20.80 -34.83
N VAL A 558 11.83 20.12 -34.52
CA VAL A 558 13.06 20.71 -33.96
C VAL A 558 13.96 21.08 -35.14
N PRO A 559 14.33 22.36 -35.33
CA PRO A 559 15.17 22.78 -36.45
C PRO A 559 16.51 22.04 -36.51
N PRO A 560 17.02 21.74 -37.71
CA PRO A 560 18.34 21.13 -37.86
C PRO A 560 19.43 22.09 -37.36
N GLY A 561 20.52 21.52 -36.83
CA GLY A 561 21.66 22.31 -36.34
C GLY A 561 21.45 23.02 -34.98
N ARG A 562 20.24 22.96 -34.41
CA ARG A 562 19.94 23.51 -33.09
C ARG A 562 20.59 22.69 -31.99
N ALA A 563 21.36 23.35 -31.11
CA ALA A 563 21.75 22.74 -29.84
C ALA A 563 20.52 22.64 -28.93
N VAL A 564 20.08 21.42 -28.61
CA VAL A 564 18.90 21.21 -27.76
C VAL A 564 19.27 21.45 -26.31
N GLN A 565 18.77 22.53 -25.74
CA GLN A 565 18.72 22.78 -24.30
C GLN A 565 17.31 22.41 -23.80
N PRO A 566 17.15 21.98 -22.53
CA PRO A 566 15.83 21.75 -21.98
C PRO A 566 14.91 22.97 -22.16
N PHE A 567 13.71 22.74 -22.69
CA PHE A 567 12.71 23.79 -22.84
C PHE A 567 11.31 23.22 -22.58
N ALA A 568 10.40 24.11 -22.22
CA ALA A 568 8.99 23.77 -22.06
C ALA A 568 8.20 24.25 -23.29
N LEU A 569 7.17 23.49 -23.65
CA LEU A 569 6.17 23.87 -24.65
C LEU A 569 4.81 23.86 -23.94
N GLU A 570 4.23 25.04 -23.76
CA GLU A 570 2.88 25.16 -23.22
C GLU A 570 1.87 24.96 -24.35
N VAL A 571 1.13 23.86 -24.28
CA VAL A 571 -0.02 23.57 -25.16
C VAL A 571 -1.25 24.13 -24.48
N LYS A 572 -1.84 25.16 -25.03
CA LYS A 572 -2.98 25.88 -24.46
C LYS A 572 -4.24 25.63 -25.27
N GLY A 573 -5.29 25.20 -24.58
CA GLY A 573 -6.66 25.22 -25.10
C GLY A 573 -7.38 26.47 -24.65
N THR A 574 -8.08 27.14 -25.57
CA THR A 574 -8.92 28.30 -25.28
C THR A 574 -10.32 28.03 -25.81
N ALA A 575 -11.30 28.03 -24.92
CA ALA A 575 -12.70 27.85 -25.27
C ALA A 575 -13.35 29.19 -25.70
N ALA A 576 -14.45 29.11 -26.46
CA ALA A 576 -15.18 30.27 -26.93
C ALA A 576 -15.74 31.14 -25.79
N ASP A 577 -16.00 30.57 -24.62
CA ASP A 577 -16.45 31.30 -23.42
C ASP A 577 -15.29 31.91 -22.60
N GLY A 578 -14.09 31.89 -23.14
CA GLY A 578 -12.89 32.45 -22.51
C GLY A 578 -12.19 31.55 -21.49
N LYS A 579 -12.73 30.40 -21.18
CA LYS A 579 -12.06 29.43 -20.31
C LYS A 579 -10.81 28.87 -20.97
N THR A 580 -9.79 28.63 -20.19
CA THR A 580 -8.51 28.12 -20.70
C THR A 580 -8.02 26.96 -19.83
N ASN A 581 -7.29 26.03 -20.44
CA ASN A 581 -6.51 25.02 -19.76
C ASN A 581 -5.22 24.79 -20.53
N SER A 582 -4.18 24.30 -19.87
CA SER A 582 -2.90 24.05 -20.53
C SER A 582 -2.27 22.74 -20.08
N LEU A 583 -1.57 22.11 -21.02
CA LEU A 583 -0.68 20.98 -20.84
C LEU A 583 0.75 21.47 -21.00
N CYS A 584 1.61 21.16 -20.05
CA CYS A 584 3.02 21.48 -20.13
C CYS A 584 3.80 20.26 -20.65
N LEU A 585 4.44 20.41 -21.80
CA LEU A 585 5.37 19.41 -22.33
C LEU A 585 6.80 19.85 -22.05
N GLU A 586 7.60 18.94 -21.54
CA GLU A 586 9.02 19.14 -21.27
C GLU A 586 9.84 18.46 -22.37
N LEU A 587 10.60 19.23 -23.11
CA LEU A 587 11.46 18.72 -24.16
C LEU A 587 12.93 19.04 -23.84
N GLY A 588 13.79 18.06 -24.01
CA GLY A 588 15.20 18.24 -23.72
C GLY A 588 16.08 17.36 -24.62
N PRO A 589 17.40 17.49 -24.50
CA PRO A 589 18.31 16.61 -25.23
C PRO A 589 18.04 15.16 -24.82
N VAL A 590 18.09 14.26 -25.79
CA VAL A 590 18.08 12.82 -25.49
C VAL A 590 19.34 12.54 -24.69
N LYS A 591 19.19 12.15 -23.44
CA LYS A 591 20.29 11.95 -22.50
C LYS A 591 20.67 10.49 -22.31
N ALA A 592 19.77 9.58 -22.63
CA ALA A 592 19.91 8.16 -22.31
C ALA A 592 19.30 7.28 -23.41
N GLY A 593 19.72 6.03 -23.45
CA GLY A 593 18.94 4.93 -23.99
C GLY A 593 18.34 4.12 -22.84
N GLU A 594 17.61 3.09 -23.14
CA GLU A 594 16.90 2.25 -22.15
C GLU A 594 17.40 0.81 -22.19
N LEU A 595 17.59 0.22 -21.04
CA LEU A 595 17.89 -1.19 -20.85
C LEU A 595 16.74 -1.85 -20.08
N SER A 596 16.18 -2.90 -20.65
CA SER A 596 15.27 -3.82 -19.98
C SER A 596 15.91 -5.18 -19.83
N VAL A 597 15.79 -5.79 -18.68
CA VAL A 597 16.10 -7.22 -18.50
C VAL A 597 14.78 -7.92 -18.17
N VAL A 598 14.39 -8.85 -19.03
CA VAL A 598 13.12 -9.59 -18.87
C VAL A 598 13.37 -11.10 -18.78
N SER A 599 12.43 -11.84 -18.25
CA SER A 599 12.47 -13.29 -18.20
C SER A 599 11.28 -13.86 -18.97
N THR A 600 11.54 -14.83 -19.85
CA THR A 600 10.49 -15.61 -20.52
C THR A 600 10.03 -16.79 -19.67
N LEU A 601 10.64 -16.97 -18.49
CA LEU A 601 10.23 -17.99 -17.53
C LEU A 601 8.85 -17.62 -16.97
N ALA A 602 8.04 -18.65 -16.71
CA ALA A 602 6.67 -18.44 -16.25
C ALA A 602 6.61 -17.52 -15.02
N PRO A 603 5.57 -16.64 -14.93
CA PRO A 603 5.44 -15.75 -13.79
C PRO A 603 5.33 -16.54 -12.49
N PRO A 604 5.82 -15.97 -11.39
CA PRO A 604 5.85 -16.62 -10.10
C PRO A 604 4.45 -16.93 -9.53
N THR A 605 4.34 -18.01 -8.74
CA THR A 605 3.10 -18.35 -8.02
C THR A 605 2.85 -17.47 -6.80
N LYS A 606 1.59 -17.40 -6.34
CA LYS A 606 1.21 -16.59 -5.16
C LYS A 606 1.75 -17.12 -3.83
N THR A 607 2.15 -18.38 -3.78
CA THR A 607 2.55 -19.11 -2.57
C THR A 607 4.03 -19.50 -2.53
N ARG A 608 4.89 -18.66 -3.04
CA ARG A 608 6.32 -18.90 -3.28
C ARG A 608 7.15 -19.36 -2.09
N LYS A 609 6.71 -19.06 -0.88
CA LYS A 609 7.44 -19.44 0.33
C LYS A 609 7.14 -20.85 0.80
N ASN A 610 6.16 -21.52 0.16
CA ASN A 610 5.83 -22.91 0.45
C ASN A 610 6.48 -23.80 -0.62
N LEU A 611 7.35 -24.68 -0.18
CA LEU A 611 8.15 -25.53 -1.03
C LEU A 611 7.98 -26.98 -0.59
N GLU A 612 7.60 -27.85 -1.51
CA GLU A 612 7.70 -29.30 -1.33
C GLU A 612 8.80 -29.85 -2.21
N ILE A 613 9.78 -30.50 -1.60
CA ILE A 613 10.84 -31.21 -2.31
C ILE A 613 10.43 -32.68 -2.40
N ILE A 614 10.32 -33.21 -3.62
CA ILE A 614 10.11 -34.65 -3.88
C ILE A 614 11.44 -35.21 -4.34
N LEU A 615 12.05 -36.06 -3.50
CA LEU A 615 13.38 -36.61 -3.73
C LEU A 615 13.31 -38.08 -4.15
N ASP A 616 13.92 -38.36 -5.29
CA ASP A 616 14.10 -39.69 -5.83
C ASP A 616 15.07 -40.54 -4.95
N ALA A 617 14.61 -41.62 -4.45
CA ALA A 617 15.42 -42.65 -3.77
C ALA A 617 15.18 -44.03 -4.42
N SER A 618 14.95 -44.06 -5.73
CA SER A 618 14.86 -45.29 -6.51
C SER A 618 16.22 -45.98 -6.69
N GLY A 619 16.20 -47.21 -7.20
CA GLY A 619 17.38 -48.04 -7.35
C GLY A 619 18.50 -47.42 -8.23
N SER A 620 18.12 -46.61 -9.22
CA SER A 620 19.03 -45.90 -10.14
C SER A 620 19.93 -44.90 -9.45
N MET A 621 19.47 -44.31 -8.34
CA MET A 621 20.26 -43.37 -7.51
C MET A 621 21.51 -44.01 -6.86
N LYS A 622 21.64 -45.35 -6.87
CA LYS A 622 22.89 -46.04 -6.48
C LYS A 622 24.00 -45.92 -7.52
N THR A 623 23.64 -45.59 -8.76
CA THR A 623 24.62 -45.49 -9.86
C THR A 623 25.69 -44.48 -9.55
N LEU A 624 26.94 -44.82 -9.87
CA LEU A 624 28.08 -43.97 -9.64
C LEU A 624 28.13 -42.81 -10.66
N LEU A 625 28.37 -41.60 -10.15
CA LEU A 625 28.76 -40.42 -10.91
C LEU A 625 30.21 -40.11 -10.53
N GLY A 626 31.13 -40.60 -11.32
CA GLY A 626 32.55 -40.61 -10.94
C GLY A 626 32.83 -41.61 -9.85
N LYS A 627 33.30 -41.16 -8.68
CA LYS A 627 33.61 -41.97 -7.50
C LYS A 627 32.49 -42.03 -6.47
N THR A 628 31.43 -41.23 -6.62
CA THR A 628 30.36 -41.03 -5.63
C THR A 628 29.02 -41.45 -6.24
N SER A 629 28.12 -42.04 -5.45
CA SER A 629 26.78 -42.37 -5.96
C SER A 629 25.95 -41.10 -6.22
N ARG A 630 25.03 -41.19 -7.20
CA ARG A 630 24.05 -40.09 -7.47
C ARG A 630 23.30 -39.69 -6.22
N TRP A 631 22.97 -40.64 -5.36
CA TRP A 631 22.33 -40.41 -4.08
C TRP A 631 23.17 -39.54 -3.16
N ALA A 632 24.44 -39.87 -2.96
CA ALA A 632 25.32 -39.08 -2.10
C ALA A 632 25.50 -37.64 -2.65
N VAL A 633 25.66 -37.48 -3.97
CA VAL A 633 25.73 -36.19 -4.63
C VAL A 633 24.43 -35.39 -4.45
N ALA A 634 23.26 -36.05 -4.58
CA ALA A 634 21.96 -35.39 -4.41
C ALA A 634 21.77 -34.88 -2.97
N LEU A 635 22.18 -35.65 -1.96
CA LEU A 635 22.10 -35.23 -0.57
C LEU A 635 23.02 -34.05 -0.26
N GLU A 636 24.27 -34.08 -0.70
CA GLU A 636 25.22 -32.98 -0.52
C GLU A 636 24.70 -31.69 -1.17
N THR A 637 24.18 -31.82 -2.40
CA THR A 637 23.70 -30.67 -3.15
C THR A 637 22.39 -30.13 -2.60
N LEU A 638 21.53 -31.03 -2.09
CA LEU A 638 20.31 -30.61 -1.39
C LEU A 638 20.63 -29.78 -0.13
N ASP A 639 21.66 -30.20 0.64
CA ASP A 639 22.11 -29.43 1.81
C ASP A 639 22.61 -28.04 1.42
N GLN A 640 23.43 -27.95 0.37
CA GLN A 640 23.91 -26.67 -0.17
C GLN A 640 22.74 -25.77 -0.62
N ALA A 641 21.78 -26.33 -1.36
CA ALA A 641 20.61 -25.59 -1.83
C ALA A 641 19.72 -25.08 -0.69
N LEU A 642 19.47 -25.93 0.32
CA LEU A 642 18.71 -25.53 1.50
C LEU A 642 19.42 -24.40 2.29
N ASN A 643 20.74 -24.41 2.35
CA ASN A 643 21.50 -23.34 3.00
C ASN A 643 21.40 -21.99 2.25
N GLY A 644 21.11 -22.01 0.95
CA GLY A 644 20.86 -20.84 0.13
C GLY A 644 19.43 -20.27 0.22
N LEU A 645 18.47 -21.01 0.80
CA LEU A 645 17.10 -20.54 0.95
C LEU A 645 16.95 -19.56 2.11
N PRO A 646 16.11 -18.52 1.98
CA PRO A 646 15.74 -17.63 3.09
C PRO A 646 15.04 -18.38 4.23
N ASP A 647 15.24 -17.92 5.48
CA ASP A 647 14.68 -18.55 6.69
C ASP A 647 13.15 -18.48 6.83
N ASP A 648 12.52 -17.66 6.01
CA ASP A 648 11.08 -17.46 6.01
C ASP A 648 10.32 -18.42 5.06
N PHE A 649 11.04 -19.37 4.44
CA PHE A 649 10.42 -20.45 3.67
C PHE A 649 9.80 -21.51 4.58
N SER A 650 8.70 -22.09 4.09
CA SER A 650 8.12 -23.32 4.64
C SER A 650 8.48 -24.47 3.69
N VAL A 651 9.19 -25.47 4.17
CA VAL A 651 9.70 -26.56 3.34
C VAL A 651 9.26 -27.90 3.88
N GLY A 652 8.74 -28.76 2.99
CA GLY A 652 8.46 -30.17 3.23
C GLY A 652 9.36 -31.06 2.38
N LEU A 653 9.55 -32.29 2.81
CA LEU A 653 10.25 -33.33 2.07
C LEU A 653 9.37 -34.53 1.87
N ARG A 654 9.11 -34.88 0.63
CA ARG A 654 8.54 -36.16 0.21
C ARG A 654 9.63 -37.00 -0.43
N MET A 655 9.60 -38.28 -0.25
CA MET A 655 10.56 -39.21 -0.85
C MET A 655 9.81 -40.39 -1.47
N TYR A 656 10.36 -40.94 -2.54
CA TYR A 656 9.83 -42.17 -3.13
C TYR A 656 10.94 -43.19 -3.43
N GLY A 657 10.55 -44.48 -3.55
CA GLY A 657 11.47 -45.57 -3.85
C GLY A 657 12.46 -45.92 -2.73
N HIS A 658 12.13 -45.57 -1.48
CA HIS A 658 13.04 -45.75 -0.36
C HIS A 658 12.65 -46.89 0.60
N ARG A 659 11.39 -47.33 0.60
CA ARG A 659 10.88 -48.36 1.49
C ARG A 659 10.81 -49.74 0.83
N GLU A 660 10.19 -49.80 -0.33
CA GLU A 660 9.88 -51.01 -1.06
C GLU A 660 10.94 -51.35 -2.11
N PRO A 661 11.47 -52.55 -2.18
CA PRO A 661 12.37 -52.94 -3.28
C PRO A 661 11.61 -53.02 -4.60
N SER A 662 12.29 -52.94 -5.75
CA SER A 662 11.68 -53.06 -7.08
C SER A 662 10.91 -54.36 -7.35
N THR A 663 11.19 -55.39 -6.60
CA THR A 663 10.44 -56.69 -6.65
C THR A 663 9.12 -56.66 -5.88
N SER A 664 8.86 -55.63 -5.08
CA SER A 664 7.63 -55.50 -4.30
C SER A 664 6.45 -55.05 -5.15
N PRO A 665 5.25 -55.61 -5.02
CA PRO A 665 4.06 -55.14 -5.72
C PRO A 665 3.65 -53.73 -5.27
N LYS A 666 4.18 -53.22 -4.14
CA LYS A 666 3.90 -51.91 -3.60
C LYS A 666 4.92 -50.84 -4.04
N THR A 667 5.95 -51.24 -4.77
CA THR A 667 7.04 -50.31 -5.17
C THR A 667 6.55 -49.08 -5.93
N CYS A 668 5.49 -49.23 -6.74
CA CYS A 668 4.88 -48.18 -7.53
C CYS A 668 3.94 -47.23 -6.76
N THR A 669 3.73 -47.48 -5.46
CA THR A 669 3.02 -46.62 -4.54
C THR A 669 3.90 -46.19 -3.35
N ASP A 670 5.19 -46.50 -3.43
CA ASP A 670 6.17 -46.15 -2.41
C ASP A 670 6.54 -44.66 -2.47
N SER A 671 5.70 -43.84 -1.86
CA SER A 671 5.87 -42.41 -1.71
C SER A 671 5.42 -41.98 -0.30
N GLU A 672 6.23 -41.15 0.38
CA GLU A 672 5.96 -40.74 1.75
C GLU A 672 6.38 -39.30 1.99
N LEU A 673 5.51 -38.48 2.62
CA LEU A 673 5.87 -37.15 3.13
C LEU A 673 6.65 -37.33 4.45
N VAL A 674 7.98 -37.39 4.35
CA VAL A 674 8.87 -37.72 5.50
C VAL A 674 9.10 -36.49 6.40
N ILE A 675 8.93 -35.31 5.90
CA ILE A 675 8.89 -34.01 6.64
C ILE A 675 7.69 -33.21 6.14
N PRO A 676 6.70 -32.90 6.99
CA PRO A 676 5.58 -32.03 6.63
C PRO A 676 6.03 -30.62 6.27
N ILE A 677 5.26 -29.92 5.44
CA ILE A 677 5.54 -28.53 5.07
C ILE A 677 5.40 -27.65 6.31
N ARG A 678 6.50 -27.09 6.77
CA ARG A 678 6.63 -26.24 7.95
C ARG A 678 7.81 -25.28 7.79
N LYS A 679 7.97 -24.33 8.72
CA LYS A 679 9.13 -23.44 8.74
C LYS A 679 10.42 -24.22 8.49
N LEU A 680 11.26 -23.70 7.61
CA LEU A 680 12.50 -24.36 7.15
C LEU A 680 13.39 -24.81 8.32
N ASP A 681 13.58 -26.10 8.40
CA ASP A 681 14.54 -26.77 9.30
C ASP A 681 15.52 -27.62 8.48
N ARG A 682 16.60 -26.96 8.06
CA ARG A 682 17.62 -27.55 7.17
C ARG A 682 18.21 -28.83 7.73
N LYS A 683 18.55 -28.83 9.03
CA LYS A 683 19.17 -29.97 9.70
C LYS A 683 18.24 -31.17 9.74
N ALA A 684 16.97 -30.95 10.07
CA ALA A 684 15.98 -32.01 10.12
C ALA A 684 15.72 -32.64 8.73
N ILE A 685 15.66 -31.82 7.68
CA ILE A 685 15.45 -32.27 6.29
C ILE A 685 16.61 -33.18 5.86
N ILE A 686 17.86 -32.77 6.02
CA ILE A 686 19.04 -33.53 5.62
C ILE A 686 19.22 -34.78 6.47
N ALA A 687 19.05 -34.70 7.78
CA ALA A 687 19.12 -35.84 8.67
C ALA A 687 18.07 -36.91 8.29
N ARG A 688 16.85 -36.46 7.96
CA ARG A 688 15.79 -37.40 7.56
C ARG A 688 16.05 -38.05 6.20
N ALA A 689 16.47 -37.24 5.19
CA ALA A 689 16.83 -37.77 3.87
C ALA A 689 17.99 -38.78 3.96
N SER A 690 19.03 -38.48 4.71
CA SER A 690 20.22 -39.31 4.86
C SER A 690 19.95 -40.65 5.59
N ALA A 691 18.86 -40.73 6.36
CA ALA A 691 18.48 -41.95 7.06
C ALA A 691 17.99 -43.06 6.11
N PHE A 692 17.65 -42.71 4.88
CA PHE A 692 17.14 -43.68 3.89
C PHE A 692 18.21 -44.08 2.86
N LYS A 693 17.93 -45.20 2.19
CA LYS A 693 18.79 -45.75 1.12
C LYS A 693 17.94 -46.03 -0.11
N PRO A 694 18.42 -45.71 -1.31
CA PRO A 694 17.75 -46.02 -2.55
C PRO A 694 17.42 -47.50 -2.69
N LYS A 695 16.19 -47.85 -3.16
CA LYS A 695 15.77 -49.25 -3.25
C LYS A 695 14.91 -49.59 -4.45
N GLY A 696 13.76 -48.89 -4.59
CA GLY A 696 12.62 -49.27 -5.40
C GLY A 696 12.59 -48.76 -6.82
N GLU A 697 11.40 -48.77 -7.39
CA GLU A 697 11.07 -48.15 -8.68
C GLU A 697 10.92 -46.62 -8.58
N THR A 698 10.60 -46.00 -9.72
CA THR A 698 10.45 -44.53 -9.86
C THR A 698 8.97 -44.18 -10.08
N PRO A 699 8.12 -44.15 -9.01
CA PRO A 699 6.72 -43.73 -9.07
C PRO A 699 6.62 -42.19 -9.06
N LEU A 700 7.20 -41.54 -10.06
CA LEU A 700 7.34 -40.11 -10.18
C LEU A 700 5.97 -39.42 -10.25
N VAL A 701 5.09 -39.93 -11.14
CA VAL A 701 3.75 -39.37 -11.34
C VAL A 701 2.89 -39.59 -10.08
N TYR A 702 2.92 -40.78 -9.49
CA TYR A 702 2.20 -41.06 -8.25
C TYR A 702 2.64 -40.13 -7.14
N SER A 703 3.93 -39.85 -7.01
CA SER A 703 4.48 -38.98 -5.97
C SER A 703 4.08 -37.51 -6.18
N ALA A 704 4.10 -37.01 -7.42
CA ALA A 704 3.64 -35.67 -7.76
C ALA A 704 2.14 -35.46 -7.46
N LEU A 705 1.31 -36.51 -7.64
CA LEU A 705 -0.12 -36.46 -7.36
C LEU A 705 -0.45 -36.36 -5.86
N GLN A 706 0.51 -36.58 -4.96
CA GLN A 706 0.30 -36.37 -3.52
C GLN A 706 0.43 -34.90 -3.10
N ALA A 707 1.11 -34.07 -3.89
CA ALA A 707 1.40 -32.67 -3.58
C ALA A 707 0.15 -31.82 -3.24
N PRO A 708 -1.02 -31.99 -3.88
CA PRO A 708 -2.22 -31.26 -3.47
C PRO A 708 -2.65 -31.50 -2.03
N ALA A 709 -2.53 -32.74 -1.55
CA ALA A 709 -2.85 -33.08 -0.17
C ALA A 709 -1.85 -32.48 0.82
N ASP A 710 -0.57 -32.50 0.46
CA ASP A 710 0.53 -32.00 1.30
C ASP A 710 0.52 -30.48 1.40
N LEU A 711 0.19 -29.79 0.32
CA LEU A 711 0.15 -28.34 0.21
C LEU A 711 -1.21 -27.72 0.61
N LYS A 712 -2.22 -28.52 0.86
CA LYS A 712 -3.59 -28.03 1.14
C LYS A 712 -3.65 -27.07 2.32
N ALA A 713 -2.95 -27.37 3.40
CA ALA A 713 -2.95 -26.56 4.63
C ALA A 713 -2.31 -25.19 4.46
N VAL A 714 -1.43 -25.03 3.44
CA VAL A 714 -0.69 -23.79 3.16
C VAL A 714 -1.18 -23.09 1.87
N GLY A 715 -2.26 -23.60 1.27
CA GLY A 715 -2.93 -22.97 0.12
C GLY A 715 -2.24 -23.15 -1.24
N GLY A 716 -1.24 -24.02 -1.34
CA GLY A 716 -0.46 -24.26 -2.54
C GLY A 716 1.04 -23.96 -2.36
N GLY A 717 1.81 -24.08 -3.43
CA GLY A 717 3.26 -23.83 -3.39
C GLY A 717 4.00 -24.36 -4.60
N THR A 718 5.33 -24.25 -4.55
CA THR A 718 6.22 -24.83 -5.56
C THR A 718 6.59 -26.25 -5.14
N VAL A 719 6.45 -27.19 -6.07
CA VAL A 719 6.94 -28.55 -5.94
C VAL A 719 8.23 -28.68 -6.75
N ILE A 720 9.29 -29.13 -6.14
CA ILE A 720 10.55 -29.45 -6.83
C ILE A 720 10.73 -30.96 -6.80
N LEU A 721 10.60 -31.59 -7.95
CA LEU A 721 10.83 -33.02 -8.09
C LEU A 721 12.24 -33.25 -8.62
N ILE A 722 13.06 -33.96 -7.86
CA ILE A 722 14.45 -34.32 -8.20
C ILE A 722 14.44 -35.79 -8.59
N THR A 723 14.84 -36.10 -9.83
CA THR A 723 14.90 -37.48 -10.35
C THR A 723 16.10 -37.67 -11.26
N ASP A 724 16.64 -38.89 -11.29
CA ASP A 724 17.72 -39.36 -12.20
C ASP A 724 17.23 -40.25 -13.31
N GLY A 725 15.90 -40.44 -13.40
CA GLY A 725 15.29 -41.42 -14.33
C GLY A 725 13.91 -41.00 -14.84
N GLU A 726 13.35 -41.87 -15.65
CA GLU A 726 12.00 -41.74 -16.18
C GLU A 726 10.99 -42.46 -15.28
N GLU A 727 9.72 -42.16 -15.47
CA GLU A 727 8.60 -42.85 -14.79
C GLU A 727 8.64 -44.36 -15.15
N SER A 728 8.83 -45.18 -14.13
CA SER A 728 8.92 -46.65 -14.32
C SER A 728 7.63 -47.41 -13.91
N CYS A 729 6.67 -46.72 -13.33
CA CYS A 729 5.42 -47.26 -12.79
C CYS A 729 4.20 -46.99 -13.71
N LYS A 730 4.40 -46.68 -14.96
CA LYS A 730 3.36 -46.41 -15.99
C LYS A 730 2.40 -45.26 -15.63
N GLY A 731 2.83 -44.32 -14.81
CA GLY A 731 2.08 -43.10 -14.54
C GLY A 731 1.94 -42.25 -15.80
N ASP A 732 0.79 -41.59 -15.99
CA ASP A 732 0.54 -40.66 -17.08
C ASP A 732 0.83 -39.18 -16.67
N PRO A 733 1.92 -38.58 -17.14
CA PRO A 733 2.26 -37.19 -16.79
C PRO A 733 1.21 -36.15 -17.23
N VAL A 734 0.51 -36.41 -18.36
CA VAL A 734 -0.50 -35.48 -18.89
C VAL A 734 -1.74 -35.50 -18.00
N ALA A 735 -2.23 -36.68 -17.66
CA ALA A 735 -3.35 -36.85 -16.74
C ALA A 735 -3.01 -36.30 -15.35
N ALA A 736 -1.77 -36.49 -14.88
CA ALA A 736 -1.31 -35.96 -13.59
C ALA A 736 -1.27 -34.42 -13.59
N ALA A 737 -0.76 -33.81 -14.64
CA ALA A 737 -0.75 -32.34 -14.75
C ALA A 737 -2.17 -31.75 -14.75
N ALA A 738 -3.12 -32.41 -15.42
CA ALA A 738 -4.52 -32.03 -15.39
C ALA A 738 -5.12 -32.15 -13.97
N ALA A 739 -4.80 -33.24 -13.26
CA ALA A 739 -5.25 -33.44 -11.89
C ALA A 739 -4.67 -32.42 -10.90
N LEU A 740 -3.39 -32.08 -11.04
CA LEU A 740 -2.76 -31.01 -10.26
C LEU A 740 -3.46 -29.67 -10.44
N LYS A 741 -3.78 -29.30 -11.68
CA LYS A 741 -4.56 -28.09 -11.99
C LYS A 741 -5.99 -28.16 -11.44
N ALA A 742 -6.64 -29.28 -11.56
CA ALA A 742 -8.00 -29.49 -11.07
C ALA A 742 -8.12 -29.46 -9.54
N SER A 743 -7.02 -29.55 -8.81
CA SER A 743 -6.99 -29.47 -7.32
C SER A 743 -7.49 -28.12 -6.78
N GLY A 744 -7.56 -27.09 -7.60
CA GLY A 744 -7.92 -25.72 -7.18
C GLY A 744 -6.83 -25.00 -6.37
N LEU A 745 -5.68 -25.63 -6.16
CA LEU A 745 -4.52 -25.06 -5.48
C LEU A 745 -3.55 -24.46 -6.50
N ASP A 746 -2.87 -23.38 -6.09
CA ASP A 746 -1.79 -22.77 -6.88
C ASP A 746 -0.52 -23.62 -6.74
N ILE A 747 -0.42 -24.70 -7.51
CA ILE A 747 0.71 -25.64 -7.49
C ILE A 747 1.49 -25.50 -8.79
N ARG A 748 2.80 -25.29 -8.66
CA ARG A 748 3.76 -25.34 -9.76
C ARG A 748 4.72 -26.49 -9.54
N LEU A 749 4.83 -27.38 -10.51
CA LEU A 749 5.78 -28.49 -10.50
C LEU A 749 7.01 -28.14 -11.33
N ASN A 750 8.12 -27.90 -10.66
CA ASN A 750 9.44 -27.84 -11.29
C ASN A 750 10.11 -29.21 -11.20
N ILE A 751 10.77 -29.65 -12.27
CA ILE A 751 11.46 -30.95 -12.30
C ILE A 751 12.94 -30.70 -12.55
N VAL A 752 13.78 -31.28 -11.68
CA VAL A 752 15.22 -31.29 -11.83
C VAL A 752 15.67 -32.68 -12.24
N GLY A 753 16.04 -32.81 -13.53
CA GLY A 753 16.55 -34.05 -14.08
C GLY A 753 18.05 -34.17 -13.85
N PHE A 754 18.47 -35.11 -12.96
CA PHE A 754 19.85 -35.28 -12.56
C PHE A 754 20.53 -36.40 -13.34
N ALA A 755 21.58 -36.10 -14.09
CA ALA A 755 22.36 -37.03 -14.92
C ALA A 755 21.50 -37.82 -15.95
N ILE A 756 20.40 -37.24 -16.42
CA ILE A 756 19.53 -37.84 -17.44
C ILE A 756 20.13 -37.51 -18.82
N LYS A 757 20.59 -38.55 -19.55
CA LYS A 757 21.20 -38.39 -20.88
C LYS A 757 20.22 -38.60 -22.03
N ASN A 758 19.08 -39.26 -21.79
CA ASN A 758 18.08 -39.54 -22.81
C ASN A 758 17.27 -38.29 -23.18
N PRO A 759 17.36 -37.77 -24.44
CA PRO A 759 16.64 -36.56 -24.84
C PRO A 759 15.13 -36.71 -24.79
N LYS A 760 14.60 -37.94 -25.03
CA LYS A 760 13.17 -38.22 -24.96
C LYS A 760 12.67 -38.04 -23.51
N THR A 761 13.35 -38.66 -22.56
CA THR A 761 13.03 -38.54 -21.13
C THR A 761 13.07 -37.06 -20.68
N GLN A 762 14.09 -36.30 -21.10
CA GLN A 762 14.15 -34.86 -20.81
C GLN A 762 12.95 -34.11 -21.39
N LYS A 763 12.54 -34.43 -22.62
CA LYS A 763 11.38 -33.81 -23.27
C LYS A 763 10.06 -34.14 -22.56
N ASP A 764 9.89 -35.39 -22.16
CA ASP A 764 8.67 -35.88 -21.47
C ASP A 764 8.54 -35.23 -20.09
N LEU A 765 9.64 -35.14 -19.32
CA LEU A 765 9.68 -34.45 -18.04
C LEU A 765 9.47 -32.94 -18.19
N ALA A 766 10.03 -32.33 -19.23
CA ALA A 766 9.80 -30.92 -19.52
C ALA A 766 8.33 -30.64 -19.86
N GLY A 767 7.69 -31.51 -20.63
CA GLY A 767 6.26 -31.45 -20.93
C GLY A 767 5.39 -31.55 -19.68
N PHE A 768 5.74 -32.42 -18.74
CA PHE A 768 5.04 -32.54 -17.45
C PHE A 768 5.16 -31.29 -16.61
N ALA A 769 6.37 -30.74 -16.46
CA ALA A 769 6.58 -29.49 -15.73
C ALA A 769 5.79 -28.33 -16.36
N GLN A 770 5.94 -28.10 -17.68
CA GLN A 770 5.26 -27.03 -18.42
C GLN A 770 3.74 -27.11 -18.30
N ALA A 771 3.17 -28.30 -18.30
CA ALA A 771 1.73 -28.48 -18.17
C ALA A 771 1.17 -27.94 -16.86
N THR A 772 1.98 -27.78 -15.81
CA THR A 772 1.61 -27.14 -14.52
C THR A 772 2.07 -25.68 -14.42
N GLY A 773 2.68 -25.12 -15.46
CA GLY A 773 3.31 -23.80 -15.44
C GLY A 773 4.72 -23.81 -14.82
N GLY A 774 5.29 -24.98 -14.56
CA GLY A 774 6.66 -25.14 -14.09
C GLY A 774 7.68 -25.35 -15.19
N LEU A 775 8.93 -25.61 -14.80
CA LEU A 775 10.08 -25.75 -15.69
C LEU A 775 10.85 -27.06 -15.43
N PHE A 776 11.52 -27.53 -16.47
CA PHE A 776 12.48 -28.62 -16.36
C PHE A 776 13.91 -28.06 -16.38
N TYR A 777 14.72 -28.49 -15.43
CA TYR A 777 16.12 -28.12 -15.29
C TYR A 777 16.99 -29.38 -15.46
N ALA A 778 17.88 -29.34 -16.44
CA ALA A 778 18.86 -30.43 -16.65
C ALA A 778 20.11 -30.17 -15.78
N ALA A 779 20.54 -31.17 -15.02
CA ALA A 779 21.74 -31.13 -14.19
C ALA A 779 22.63 -32.33 -14.50
N GLU A 780 23.81 -32.09 -15.06
CA GLU A 780 24.78 -33.15 -15.42
C GLU A 780 25.80 -33.45 -14.32
N SER A 781 25.90 -32.57 -13.32
CA SER A 781 26.86 -32.67 -12.21
C SER A 781 26.20 -32.24 -10.89
N GLY A 782 26.86 -32.47 -9.77
CA GLY A 782 26.41 -31.99 -8.46
C GLY A 782 26.28 -30.47 -8.42
N ALA A 783 27.28 -29.74 -8.93
CA ALA A 783 27.19 -28.28 -8.99
C ALA A 783 26.01 -27.80 -9.84
N ALA A 784 25.78 -28.41 -11.01
CA ALA A 784 24.63 -28.10 -11.86
C ALA A 784 23.29 -28.45 -11.18
N LEU A 785 23.24 -29.51 -10.36
CA LEU A 785 22.08 -29.88 -9.55
C LEU A 785 21.76 -28.81 -8.50
N GLY A 786 22.78 -28.27 -7.82
CA GLY A 786 22.60 -27.17 -6.84
C GLY A 786 22.06 -25.92 -7.48
N ASP A 787 22.61 -25.51 -8.62
CA ASP A 787 22.11 -24.37 -9.40
C ASP A 787 20.66 -24.57 -9.85
N ALA A 788 20.34 -25.76 -10.37
CA ALA A 788 19.00 -26.10 -10.80
C ALA A 788 17.97 -26.08 -9.66
N LEU A 789 18.35 -26.59 -8.48
CA LEU A 789 17.50 -26.55 -7.27
C LEU A 789 17.22 -25.11 -6.82
N MET A 790 18.27 -24.27 -6.78
CA MET A 790 18.10 -22.87 -6.40
C MET A 790 17.22 -22.12 -7.40
N LEU A 791 17.40 -22.35 -8.70
CA LEU A 791 16.58 -21.75 -9.73
C LEU A 791 15.12 -22.21 -9.67
N ALA A 792 14.91 -23.50 -9.36
CA ALA A 792 13.56 -24.07 -9.21
C ALA A 792 12.84 -23.54 -7.96
N ALA A 793 13.60 -23.15 -6.92
CA ALA A 793 13.06 -22.65 -5.64
C ALA A 793 12.86 -21.13 -5.63
N VAL A 794 13.78 -20.39 -6.25
CA VAL A 794 13.84 -18.91 -6.14
C VAL A 794 13.83 -18.31 -7.55
N GLU A 795 12.66 -17.84 -7.99
CA GLU A 795 12.42 -17.34 -9.35
C GLU A 795 12.81 -15.86 -9.54
N LYS A 796 13.81 -15.36 -8.80
CA LYS A 796 14.29 -13.99 -8.89
C LYS A 796 15.62 -13.92 -9.62
N PHE A 797 15.72 -12.98 -10.55
CA PHE A 797 16.93 -12.70 -11.32
C PHE A 797 17.43 -11.28 -11.06
N PRO A 798 18.08 -11.02 -9.91
CA PRO A 798 18.73 -9.75 -9.70
C PRO A 798 19.88 -9.57 -10.69
N TYR A 799 20.02 -8.35 -11.21
CA TYR A 799 21.12 -8.02 -12.10
C TYR A 799 21.83 -6.75 -11.71
N THR A 800 23.10 -6.64 -12.09
CA THR A 800 23.92 -5.45 -11.91
C THR A 800 24.50 -5.01 -13.25
N VAL A 801 24.42 -3.73 -13.52
CA VAL A 801 24.99 -3.09 -14.69
C VAL A 801 26.28 -2.42 -14.31
N TYR A 802 27.35 -2.70 -15.08
CA TYR A 802 28.68 -2.13 -14.91
C TYR A 802 29.04 -1.27 -16.12
N ASP A 803 29.70 -0.15 -15.89
CA ASP A 803 30.26 0.68 -16.96
C ASP A 803 31.52 0.04 -17.57
N SER A 804 32.10 0.71 -18.57
CA SER A 804 33.32 0.26 -19.25
C SER A 804 34.57 0.20 -18.36
N ALA A 805 34.54 0.90 -17.21
CA ALA A 805 35.58 0.87 -16.20
C ALA A 805 35.38 -0.26 -15.15
N GLY A 806 34.28 -1.03 -15.26
CA GLY A 806 33.97 -2.09 -14.32
C GLY A 806 33.29 -1.61 -13.04
N LYS A 807 32.92 -0.34 -12.95
CA LYS A 807 32.19 0.21 -11.81
C LYS A 807 30.70 -0.11 -11.93
N ALA A 808 30.09 -0.58 -10.84
CA ALA A 808 28.64 -0.80 -10.81
C ALA A 808 27.90 0.54 -10.93
N VAL A 809 27.00 0.62 -11.92
CA VAL A 809 26.16 1.80 -12.20
C VAL A 809 24.87 1.71 -11.40
N PHE A 810 24.20 0.56 -11.46
CA PHE A 810 23.03 0.25 -10.63
C PHE A 810 22.79 -1.26 -10.59
N SER A 811 21.91 -1.67 -9.68
CA SER A 811 21.38 -3.03 -9.60
C SER A 811 19.85 -2.99 -9.60
N SER A 812 19.24 -3.98 -10.26
CA SER A 812 17.79 -4.11 -10.37
C SER A 812 17.40 -5.59 -10.46
N GLU A 813 16.15 -5.90 -10.77
CA GLU A 813 15.64 -7.27 -10.93
C GLU A 813 14.97 -7.42 -12.30
N ALA A 814 15.14 -8.55 -12.96
CA ALA A 814 14.50 -8.81 -14.25
C ALA A 814 12.97 -8.68 -14.13
N GLY A 815 12.36 -7.98 -15.10
CA GLY A 815 10.93 -7.68 -15.10
C GLY A 815 10.52 -6.42 -14.31
N SER A 816 11.48 -5.68 -13.75
CA SER A 816 11.21 -4.42 -13.03
C SER A 816 10.96 -3.21 -13.94
N GLY A 817 10.96 -3.38 -15.24
CA GLY A 817 10.81 -2.31 -16.23
C GLY A 817 12.09 -2.00 -16.99
N SER A 818 12.17 -0.80 -17.59
CA SER A 818 13.37 -0.32 -18.30
C SER A 818 14.10 0.72 -17.44
N ASP A 819 15.44 0.67 -17.47
CA ASP A 819 16.32 1.61 -16.81
C ASP A 819 17.03 2.49 -17.83
N GLU A 820 17.05 3.80 -17.61
CA GLU A 820 17.78 4.75 -18.45
C GLU A 820 19.28 4.68 -18.19
N LEU A 821 20.04 4.59 -19.28
CA LEU A 821 21.51 4.59 -19.26
C LEU A 821 22.08 5.60 -20.23
N PRO A 822 23.10 6.38 -19.83
CA PRO A 822 23.84 7.20 -20.77
C PRO A 822 24.35 6.37 -21.96
N PRO A 823 24.56 6.98 -23.13
CA PRO A 823 25.15 6.26 -24.26
C PRO A 823 26.52 5.68 -23.87
N GLY A 824 26.71 4.41 -24.17
CA GLY A 824 27.93 3.72 -23.77
C GLY A 824 27.85 2.23 -24.01
N THR A 825 28.91 1.54 -23.60
CA THR A 825 28.96 0.09 -23.58
C THR A 825 29.02 -0.38 -22.14
N TYR A 826 28.14 -1.31 -21.82
CA TYR A 826 27.93 -1.81 -20.46
C TYR A 826 28.14 -3.32 -20.42
N LYS A 827 28.50 -3.82 -19.22
CA LYS A 827 28.42 -5.23 -18.90
C LYS A 827 27.22 -5.44 -17.98
N VAL A 828 26.37 -6.40 -18.33
CA VAL A 828 25.22 -6.77 -17.48
C VAL A 828 25.44 -8.16 -16.91
N VAL A 829 25.37 -8.29 -15.61
CA VAL A 829 25.53 -9.55 -14.87
C VAL A 829 24.22 -9.85 -14.17
N VAL A 830 23.58 -10.94 -14.55
CA VAL A 830 22.34 -11.45 -13.92
C VAL A 830 22.73 -12.61 -13.00
N LYS A 831 22.35 -12.54 -11.76
CA LYS A 831 22.50 -13.66 -10.80
C LYS A 831 21.34 -14.61 -10.89
N ALA A 832 21.63 -15.87 -11.15
CA ALA A 832 20.68 -16.96 -11.26
C ALA A 832 21.13 -18.09 -10.31
N GLY A 833 20.76 -17.97 -9.01
CA GLY A 833 21.32 -18.82 -7.96
C GLY A 833 22.81 -18.52 -7.74
N SER A 834 23.63 -19.55 -7.79
CA SER A 834 25.10 -19.43 -7.73
C SER A 834 25.73 -19.07 -9.10
N LYS A 835 24.97 -19.17 -10.19
CA LYS A 835 25.41 -18.93 -11.55
C LYS A 835 25.24 -17.47 -11.94
N GLU A 836 26.24 -16.91 -12.64
CA GLU A 836 26.13 -15.60 -13.28
C GLU A 836 25.92 -15.76 -14.79
N LEU A 837 24.88 -15.09 -15.29
CA LEU A 837 24.64 -14.91 -16.71
C LEU A 837 25.21 -13.55 -17.11
N VAL A 838 26.12 -13.50 -18.05
CA VAL A 838 26.85 -12.29 -18.38
C VAL A 838 26.58 -11.88 -19.83
N ALA A 839 26.07 -10.66 -20.01
CA ALA A 839 26.12 -9.96 -21.28
C ALA A 839 27.32 -8.98 -21.23
N PRO A 840 28.49 -9.36 -21.81
CA PRO A 840 29.73 -8.65 -21.59
C PRO A 840 29.82 -7.30 -22.30
N ARG A 841 29.00 -7.08 -23.34
CA ARG A 841 29.00 -5.87 -24.16
C ARG A 841 27.58 -5.55 -24.62
N VAL A 842 26.91 -4.67 -23.90
CA VAL A 842 25.60 -4.14 -24.22
C VAL A 842 25.79 -2.69 -24.65
N SER A 843 25.67 -2.43 -25.92
CA SER A 843 25.76 -1.06 -26.46
C SER A 843 24.41 -0.37 -26.29
N ILE A 844 24.41 0.77 -25.63
CA ILE A 844 23.25 1.64 -25.47
C ILE A 844 23.54 2.92 -26.25
N ALA A 845 22.72 3.21 -27.25
CA ALA A 845 22.76 4.48 -27.98
C ALA A 845 21.66 5.42 -27.46
N LEU A 846 21.77 6.68 -27.79
CA LEU A 846 20.75 7.69 -27.44
C LEU A 846 19.39 7.30 -27.97
N GLY A 847 18.41 7.19 -27.08
CA GLY A 847 17.01 6.84 -27.44
C GLY A 847 16.82 5.40 -27.90
N GLN A 848 17.84 4.55 -27.81
CA GLN A 848 17.75 3.13 -28.13
C GLN A 848 17.14 2.37 -26.96
N GLN A 849 16.21 1.48 -27.26
CA GLN A 849 15.71 0.48 -26.32
C GLN A 849 16.44 -0.84 -26.56
N VAL A 850 17.08 -1.34 -25.53
CA VAL A 850 17.76 -2.65 -25.55
C VAL A 850 17.08 -3.55 -24.53
N THR A 851 16.67 -4.73 -24.98
CA THR A 851 16.06 -5.74 -24.11
C THR A 851 16.96 -6.97 -24.04
N LEU A 852 17.38 -7.33 -22.84
CA LEU A 852 18.04 -8.59 -22.58
C LEU A 852 17.01 -9.59 -22.04
N THR A 853 16.99 -10.79 -22.60
CA THR A 853 16.01 -11.81 -22.26
C THR A 853 16.68 -13.00 -21.56
N ILE A 854 16.21 -13.36 -20.40
CA ILE A 854 16.57 -14.58 -19.69
C ILE A 854 15.63 -15.67 -20.19
N ALA A 855 16.16 -16.71 -20.81
CA ALA A 855 15.40 -17.81 -21.38
C ALA A 855 16.07 -19.16 -21.09
N MET A 856 15.27 -20.24 -21.15
CA MET A 856 15.80 -21.60 -21.15
C MET A 856 16.12 -22.03 -22.57
N LYS A 857 17.34 -22.49 -22.82
CA LYS A 857 17.78 -23.07 -24.08
C LYS A 857 18.54 -24.35 -23.77
N ASN A 858 18.06 -25.48 -24.32
CA ASN A 858 18.62 -26.81 -24.08
C ASN A 858 18.81 -27.16 -22.60
N GLY A 859 17.86 -26.79 -21.76
CA GLY A 859 17.91 -27.06 -20.32
C GLY A 859 18.85 -26.15 -19.50
N GLN A 860 19.44 -25.15 -20.12
CA GLN A 860 20.32 -24.17 -19.48
C GLN A 860 19.74 -22.75 -19.58
N LEU A 861 19.92 -21.94 -18.53
CA LEU A 861 19.63 -20.53 -18.58
C LEU A 861 20.64 -19.79 -19.43
N VAL A 862 20.14 -18.96 -20.33
CA VAL A 862 20.92 -18.07 -21.18
C VAL A 862 20.40 -16.65 -21.06
N LEU A 863 21.28 -15.67 -21.22
CA LEU A 863 20.98 -14.26 -21.37
C LEU A 863 21.23 -13.89 -22.84
N GLN A 864 20.20 -13.46 -23.54
CA GLN A 864 20.25 -13.15 -24.97
C GLN A 864 19.63 -11.80 -25.29
#